data_5cc6abaddc548d7a4d77eaa22b3f45c5
#
_entry.id   5cc6abaddc548d7a4d77eaa22b3f45c5
#
_cell.length_a   1.000
_cell.length_b   1.000
_cell.length_c   1.000
_cell.angle_alpha   90.00
_cell.angle_beta   90.00
_cell.angle_gamma   90.00
#
_symmetry.space_group_name_H-M   'P 1'
#
loop_
_entity.id
_entity.type
_entity.pdbx_description
1 polymer ?
#
loop_
_entity_poly.entity_id
_entity_poly.type
_entity_poly.pdbx_seq_one_letter_code
_entity_poly.pdbx_strand_id
1 'polypeptide(L)'
;MWVLYSERPLRGEELCHALGVEIGSADPDLENIPTLRTLVASCLGLVTVEASSSTVRLVHITLQEHLSSDPTLFHHPHSAIAEVCLTYLNFGSVRDLSPTLRSAPSTIPFLDYASVHWGRYARSEVTGNIKTLALRLLDIFDRHICAQLLLLRYYNEIFEEPYYRGKAGPVGFTGLHGVAFLGIVEIAEGVLDMKEWDVNAADCTGSAALTWAAIRGQEEVVKMFLERGVNPDQADTFYGRTPLLWAARNGHSGIVKILLKRGDVNPNQADTSSGWTPLLYAARNGDSRAVNLFLERGDVDPGRADTFYGQTPLFWAARNGHSRVIEMLLEREGVNPDQADTFYGRAPLSLAAENGHSGVVKMLLERGDVDPGQADTSDGRTPLLWAARNGHSATVKILLERGGVNPDQADTFYGRTPLLWAARNQHSGVVNILLERGDVDPNRSDTKFGQTPLSCAAQSGQEEVANMLLERVEVNPDQADTIYGRTPLLWAALNGNSGVVKMLLERGDVNPNQTDTKYGQTPLLWAAQNGQDEVVKMLLKRRDVNPDHADTEYGQTPLSWAAEKGHSGVVKMLLEREDVNPDQADTKYGQTPLSWAAENGHSAIVKMFLERGDVNPDQADTIYGRTPLSWAAENGHSGVVKMLLEREDVNPDQADTKYGQGPLSWAAENGQEEVVKMLLERGDVNPDQADSIYSRAPLSLAAENGHSGVVKALLEQRDVHTARPDNS
;
A
#
# COMPACT_ATOMS: atom_id res chain seq x y z
N MET A 1 11.47 32.23 -29.84
CA MET A 1 10.11 31.73 -30.10
C MET A 1 9.91 30.27 -29.62
N TRP A 2 10.56 29.27 -30.23
CA TRP A 2 10.36 27.85 -29.90
C TRP A 2 10.58 27.50 -28.44
N VAL A 3 11.63 27.98 -27.79
CA VAL A 3 11.93 27.68 -26.40
C VAL A 3 10.93 28.29 -25.41
N LEU A 4 10.25 29.39 -25.83
CA LEU A 4 9.27 30.11 -25.01
C LEU A 4 7.84 29.56 -25.15
N TYR A 5 7.44 29.24 -26.38
CA TYR A 5 6.05 28.96 -26.73
C TYR A 5 5.78 27.51 -27.07
N SER A 6 6.80 26.63 -26.98
CA SER A 6 6.56 25.20 -27.19
C SER A 6 5.82 24.56 -25.99
N GLU A 7 4.89 23.65 -26.28
CA GLU A 7 4.06 22.93 -25.30
C GLU A 7 4.86 22.07 -24.32
N ARG A 8 6.04 21.63 -24.75
CA ARG A 8 7.06 20.99 -23.92
C ARG A 8 8.45 21.42 -24.41
N PRO A 9 9.48 21.33 -23.56
CA PRO A 9 10.85 21.54 -24.03
C PRO A 9 11.19 20.58 -25.17
N LEU A 10 11.70 21.18 -26.27
CA LEU A 10 12.12 20.42 -27.45
C LEU A 10 13.51 19.81 -27.24
N ARG A 11 13.70 18.59 -27.72
CA ARG A 11 15.04 18.02 -27.83
C ARG A 11 15.85 18.78 -28.87
N GLY A 12 17.17 18.76 -28.72
CA GLY A 12 18.03 19.52 -29.64
C GLY A 12 17.81 19.17 -31.11
N GLU A 13 17.65 17.87 -31.43
CA GLU A 13 17.35 17.42 -32.79
C GLU A 13 15.96 17.86 -33.29
N GLU A 14 14.95 17.81 -32.43
CA GLU A 14 13.59 18.28 -32.74
C GLU A 14 13.63 19.78 -33.11
N LEU A 15 14.35 20.58 -32.32
CA LEU A 15 14.47 22.01 -32.55
C LEU A 15 15.27 22.35 -33.82
N CYS A 16 16.35 21.60 -34.09
CA CYS A 16 17.12 21.77 -35.31
C CYS A 16 16.26 21.50 -36.56
N HIS A 17 15.47 20.43 -36.56
CA HIS A 17 14.56 20.13 -37.65
C HIS A 17 13.44 21.17 -37.78
N ALA A 18 12.86 21.63 -36.66
CA ALA A 18 11.85 22.70 -36.68
C ALA A 18 12.36 23.99 -37.30
N LEU A 19 13.61 24.35 -37.04
CA LEU A 19 14.25 25.56 -37.59
C LEU A 19 14.68 25.40 -39.05
N GLY A 20 14.90 24.18 -39.53
CA GLY A 20 15.22 23.89 -40.93
C GLY A 20 14.00 23.83 -41.86
N VAL A 21 12.78 24.03 -41.32
CA VAL A 21 11.55 24.02 -42.14
C VAL A 21 11.41 25.33 -42.89
N GLU A 22 11.42 25.29 -44.21
CA GLU A 22 11.06 26.40 -45.09
C GLU A 22 9.58 26.29 -45.47
N ILE A 23 8.79 27.32 -45.09
CA ILE A 23 7.35 27.33 -45.34
C ILE A 23 7.07 27.34 -46.84
N GLY A 24 6.30 26.34 -47.32
CA GLY A 24 5.95 26.16 -48.71
C GLY A 24 6.86 25.23 -49.50
N SER A 25 7.93 24.69 -48.90
CA SER A 25 8.76 23.67 -49.54
C SER A 25 8.05 22.30 -49.55
N ALA A 26 8.41 21.45 -50.53
CA ALA A 26 7.82 20.13 -50.71
C ALA A 26 8.47 19.05 -49.81
N ASP A 27 9.76 19.22 -49.50
CA ASP A 27 10.57 18.34 -48.63
C ASP A 27 11.63 19.18 -47.89
N PRO A 28 12.20 18.63 -46.80
CA PRO A 28 13.21 19.36 -46.02
C PRO A 28 14.50 19.52 -46.83
N ASP A 29 15.06 20.72 -46.85
CA ASP A 29 16.43 20.93 -47.28
C ASP A 29 17.39 20.57 -46.14
N LEU A 30 18.07 19.43 -46.28
CA LEU A 30 18.98 18.91 -45.26
C LEU A 30 20.18 19.84 -45.01
N GLU A 31 20.55 20.68 -46.01
CA GLU A 31 21.64 21.65 -45.87
C GLU A 31 21.24 22.85 -44.98
N ASN A 32 19.93 23.13 -44.90
CA ASN A 32 19.37 24.20 -44.06
C ASN A 32 19.10 23.79 -42.61
N ILE A 33 19.22 22.51 -42.27
CA ILE A 33 19.03 22.03 -40.89
C ILE A 33 20.29 22.37 -40.08
N PRO A 34 20.20 23.30 -39.09
CA PRO A 34 21.37 23.66 -38.27
C PRO A 34 21.79 22.50 -37.38
N THR A 35 23.10 22.38 -37.16
CA THR A 35 23.55 21.44 -36.11
C THR A 35 23.24 22.01 -34.72
N LEU A 36 23.03 21.15 -33.74
CA LEU A 36 22.79 21.55 -32.33
C LEU A 36 23.92 22.47 -31.81
N ARG A 37 25.16 22.21 -32.22
CA ARG A 37 26.33 23.03 -31.86
C ARG A 37 26.23 24.43 -32.45
N THR A 38 25.85 24.56 -33.72
CA THR A 38 25.64 25.83 -34.39
C THR A 38 24.51 26.63 -33.75
N LEU A 39 23.38 25.96 -33.45
CA LEU A 39 22.24 26.54 -32.80
C LEU A 39 22.60 27.14 -31.41
N VAL A 40 23.23 26.35 -30.54
CA VAL A 40 23.64 26.83 -29.21
C VAL A 40 24.65 27.99 -29.30
N ALA A 41 25.59 27.92 -30.23
CA ALA A 41 26.55 28.99 -30.46
C ALA A 41 25.88 30.30 -30.93
N SER A 42 24.87 30.20 -31.79
CA SER A 42 24.11 31.37 -32.30
C SER A 42 23.24 32.04 -31.22
N CYS A 43 22.90 31.32 -30.17
CA CYS A 43 22.12 31.84 -29.04
C CYS A 43 22.94 32.58 -27.99
N LEU A 44 24.25 32.82 -28.22
CA LEU A 44 25.13 33.65 -27.39
C LEU A 44 25.05 33.38 -25.88
N GLY A 45 24.86 32.10 -25.49
CA GLY A 45 24.75 31.69 -24.09
C GLY A 45 23.37 31.86 -23.44
N LEU A 46 22.34 32.25 -24.19
CA LEU A 46 20.97 32.42 -23.69
C LEU A 46 20.24 31.08 -23.54
N VAL A 47 20.72 30.00 -24.18
CA VAL A 47 20.14 28.65 -24.09
C VAL A 47 21.19 27.64 -23.63
N THR A 48 20.72 26.61 -23.00
CA THR A 48 21.51 25.45 -22.57
C THR A 48 20.84 24.16 -23.01
N VAL A 49 21.63 23.09 -23.14
CA VAL A 49 21.14 21.74 -23.41
C VAL A 49 21.30 20.92 -22.16
N GLU A 50 20.19 20.44 -21.65
CA GLU A 50 20.18 19.58 -20.46
C GLU A 50 20.74 18.18 -20.81
N ALA A 51 21.82 17.77 -20.12
CA ALA A 51 22.55 16.54 -20.47
C ALA A 51 21.72 15.25 -20.32
N SER A 52 20.76 15.21 -19.38
CA SER A 52 19.96 14.02 -19.09
C SER A 52 18.82 13.80 -20.12
N SER A 53 18.22 14.88 -20.60
CA SER A 53 17.04 14.85 -21.49
C SER A 53 17.34 15.28 -22.92
N SER A 54 18.54 15.82 -23.18
CA SER A 54 18.92 16.47 -24.43
C SER A 54 17.99 17.61 -24.86
N THR A 55 17.22 18.19 -23.91
CA THR A 55 16.28 19.28 -24.20
C THR A 55 16.96 20.64 -24.15
N VAL A 56 16.48 21.55 -25.02
CA VAL A 56 16.97 22.92 -25.09
C VAL A 56 16.12 23.81 -24.19
N ARG A 57 16.78 24.57 -23.29
CA ARG A 57 16.11 25.48 -22.34
C ARG A 57 16.83 26.83 -22.28
N LEU A 58 16.13 27.85 -21.81
CA LEU A 58 16.74 29.12 -21.45
C LEU A 58 17.63 28.91 -20.20
N VAL A 59 18.75 29.63 -20.14
CA VAL A 59 19.74 29.54 -19.06
C VAL A 59 19.15 29.93 -17.70
N HIS A 60 18.21 30.88 -17.69
CA HIS A 60 17.60 31.34 -16.46
C HIS A 60 16.11 31.68 -16.62
N ILE A 61 15.31 31.41 -15.56
CA ILE A 61 13.87 31.68 -15.57
C ILE A 61 13.52 33.16 -15.74
N THR A 62 14.34 34.07 -15.19
CA THR A 62 14.11 35.52 -15.32
C THR A 62 14.23 35.99 -16.78
N LEU A 63 15.04 35.33 -17.59
CA LEU A 63 15.11 35.59 -19.03
C LEU A 63 13.80 35.15 -19.71
N GLN A 64 13.24 34.02 -19.31
CA GLN A 64 11.94 33.56 -19.79
C GLN A 64 10.83 34.56 -19.43
N GLU A 65 10.79 34.99 -18.18
CA GLU A 65 9.82 35.99 -17.69
C GLU A 65 9.96 37.31 -18.47
N HIS A 66 11.19 37.80 -18.68
CA HIS A 66 11.44 39.04 -19.42
C HIS A 66 11.01 38.91 -20.88
N LEU A 67 11.37 37.81 -21.55
CA LEU A 67 10.99 37.60 -22.95
C LEU A 67 9.49 37.37 -23.14
N SER A 68 8.83 36.81 -22.14
CA SER A 68 7.38 36.59 -22.15
C SER A 68 6.58 37.85 -21.81
N SER A 69 7.20 38.83 -21.13
CA SER A 69 6.53 40.09 -20.76
C SER A 69 6.40 41.10 -21.93
N ASP A 70 7.15 40.90 -23.00
CA ASP A 70 7.06 41.76 -24.18
C ASP A 70 6.42 41.02 -25.38
N PRO A 71 5.10 41.17 -25.58
CA PRO A 71 4.38 40.50 -26.67
C PRO A 71 4.79 41.00 -28.07
N THR A 72 5.55 42.08 -28.17
CA THR A 72 5.99 42.63 -29.47
C THR A 72 7.22 41.93 -30.03
N LEU A 73 7.95 41.17 -29.24
CA LEU A 73 9.15 40.44 -29.65
C LEU A 73 8.88 39.36 -30.70
N PHE A 74 7.71 38.73 -30.63
CA PHE A 74 7.34 37.66 -31.55
C PHE A 74 5.91 37.89 -32.06
N HIS A 75 5.83 38.23 -33.36
CA HIS A 75 4.53 38.39 -34.01
C HIS A 75 3.90 37.03 -34.28
N HIS A 76 2.70 36.77 -33.72
CA HIS A 76 1.91 35.55 -33.93
C HIS A 76 2.68 34.24 -33.72
N PRO A 77 3.33 34.01 -32.56
CA PRO A 77 4.25 32.90 -32.38
C PRO A 77 3.54 31.54 -32.53
N HIS A 78 2.29 31.42 -32.10
CA HIS A 78 1.51 30.20 -32.22
C HIS A 78 1.20 29.86 -33.68
N SER A 79 0.78 30.85 -34.48
CA SER A 79 0.52 30.66 -35.92
C SER A 79 1.79 30.26 -36.66
N ALA A 80 2.92 30.89 -36.36
CA ALA A 80 4.21 30.53 -36.96
C ALA A 80 4.63 29.08 -36.61
N ILE A 81 4.44 28.65 -35.34
CA ILE A 81 4.72 27.30 -34.93
C ILE A 81 3.77 26.31 -35.62
N ALA A 82 2.47 26.62 -35.72
CA ALA A 82 1.48 25.81 -36.42
C ALA A 82 1.84 25.61 -37.91
N GLU A 83 2.24 26.69 -38.61
CA GLU A 83 2.65 26.63 -40.02
C GLU A 83 3.88 25.75 -40.23
N VAL A 84 4.89 25.88 -39.36
CA VAL A 84 6.09 25.02 -39.41
C VAL A 84 5.72 23.56 -39.17
N CYS A 85 4.91 23.25 -38.15
CA CYS A 85 4.45 21.89 -37.88
C CYS A 85 3.68 21.30 -39.06
N LEU A 86 2.73 22.07 -39.63
CA LEU A 86 1.91 21.62 -40.77
C LEU A 86 2.74 21.47 -42.05
N THR A 87 3.70 22.36 -42.30
CA THR A 87 4.62 22.22 -43.46
C THR A 87 5.43 20.93 -43.30
N TYR A 88 5.99 20.69 -42.12
CA TYR A 88 6.75 19.45 -41.84
C TYR A 88 5.91 18.19 -42.06
N LEU A 89 4.67 18.17 -41.58
CA LEU A 89 3.74 17.04 -41.76
C LEU A 89 3.33 16.85 -43.23
N ASN A 90 3.38 17.88 -44.07
CA ASN A 90 3.07 17.82 -45.51
C ASN A 90 4.27 17.47 -46.39
N PHE A 91 5.48 17.29 -45.84
CA PHE A 91 6.63 16.83 -46.63
C PHE A 91 6.37 15.49 -47.29
N GLY A 92 6.84 15.29 -48.52
CA GLY A 92 6.73 14.04 -49.27
C GLY A 92 7.33 12.88 -48.47
N SER A 93 8.51 13.08 -47.91
CA SER A 93 9.22 12.11 -47.07
C SER A 93 8.44 11.68 -45.81
N VAL A 94 7.56 12.54 -45.27
CA VAL A 94 6.68 12.24 -44.13
C VAL A 94 5.38 11.56 -44.60
N ARG A 95 4.79 12.02 -45.70
CA ARG A 95 3.56 11.49 -46.29
C ARG A 95 3.70 10.03 -46.75
N ASP A 96 4.90 9.67 -47.19
CA ASP A 96 5.22 8.32 -47.69
C ASP A 96 5.52 7.30 -46.58
N LEU A 97 5.54 7.74 -45.31
CA LEU A 97 5.73 6.85 -44.18
C LEU A 97 4.53 5.93 -43.97
N SER A 98 4.82 4.72 -43.53
CA SER A 98 3.76 3.77 -43.18
C SER A 98 2.91 4.29 -42.01
N PRO A 99 1.58 4.34 -42.17
CA PRO A 99 0.68 4.78 -41.11
C PRO A 99 0.63 3.81 -39.90
N THR A 100 1.30 2.65 -39.97
CA THR A 100 1.34 1.67 -38.89
C THR A 100 2.57 1.78 -37.98
N LEU A 101 3.46 2.74 -38.24
CA LEU A 101 4.62 2.98 -37.37
C LEU A 101 4.16 3.47 -36.00
N ARG A 102 4.78 2.93 -34.93
CA ARG A 102 4.46 3.27 -33.53
C ARG A 102 5.28 4.39 -32.94
N SER A 103 6.32 4.83 -33.63
CA SER A 103 7.18 5.94 -33.23
C SER A 103 7.78 6.61 -34.46
N ALA A 104 8.15 7.88 -34.32
CA ALA A 104 8.88 8.60 -35.36
C ALA A 104 10.24 7.94 -35.61
N PRO A 105 10.64 7.76 -36.89
CA PRO A 105 12.01 7.37 -37.25
C PRO A 105 13.01 8.42 -36.73
N SER A 106 14.23 7.97 -36.36
CA SER A 106 15.29 8.87 -35.88
C SER A 106 15.73 9.89 -36.90
N THR A 107 15.49 9.64 -38.17
CA THR A 107 15.79 10.56 -39.31
C THR A 107 14.84 11.77 -39.38
N ILE A 108 13.69 11.72 -38.72
CA ILE A 108 12.66 12.77 -38.71
C ILE A 108 12.19 13.05 -37.26
N PRO A 109 13.09 13.52 -36.40
CA PRO A 109 12.85 13.63 -34.94
C PRO A 109 11.71 14.58 -34.54
N PHE A 110 11.39 15.58 -35.36
CA PHE A 110 10.33 16.55 -35.08
C PHE A 110 8.91 16.04 -35.36
N LEU A 111 8.77 14.86 -35.98
CA LEU A 111 7.48 14.28 -36.39
C LEU A 111 6.51 14.06 -35.23
N ASP A 112 6.97 13.49 -34.11
CA ASP A 112 6.11 13.24 -32.94
C ASP A 112 5.56 14.56 -32.39
N TYR A 113 6.43 15.56 -32.26
CA TYR A 113 6.01 16.87 -31.75
C TYR A 113 5.00 17.55 -32.68
N ALA A 114 5.32 17.60 -33.96
CA ALA A 114 4.46 18.23 -34.97
C ALA A 114 3.09 17.54 -35.01
N SER A 115 3.05 16.18 -35.00
CA SER A 115 1.81 15.43 -35.10
C SER A 115 0.84 15.69 -33.93
N VAL A 116 1.38 15.88 -32.74
CA VAL A 116 0.56 16.03 -31.52
C VAL A 116 0.13 17.46 -31.27
N HIS A 117 0.98 18.43 -31.60
CA HIS A 117 0.82 19.79 -31.11
C HIS A 117 0.33 20.83 -32.14
N TRP A 118 0.40 20.53 -33.44
CA TRP A 118 0.01 21.52 -34.46
C TRP A 118 -1.41 22.08 -34.29
N GLY A 119 -2.36 21.18 -33.95
CA GLY A 119 -3.76 21.58 -33.80
C GLY A 119 -3.99 22.49 -32.59
N ARG A 120 -3.17 22.37 -31.54
CA ARG A 120 -3.24 23.24 -30.37
C ARG A 120 -2.79 24.66 -30.70
N TYR A 121 -1.73 24.78 -31.49
CA TYR A 121 -1.23 26.07 -31.97
C TYR A 121 -2.19 26.73 -32.98
N ALA A 122 -2.74 25.93 -33.89
CA ALA A 122 -3.69 26.43 -34.88
C ALA A 122 -5.00 26.97 -34.28
N ARG A 123 -5.39 26.53 -33.07
CA ARG A 123 -6.57 27.09 -32.37
C ARG A 123 -6.44 28.55 -31.97
N SER A 124 -5.21 29.05 -31.79
CA SER A 124 -5.02 30.43 -31.37
C SER A 124 -5.32 31.40 -32.48
N GLU A 125 -5.03 31.02 -33.72
CA GLU A 125 -5.28 31.85 -34.93
C GLU A 125 -5.12 30.96 -36.18
N VAL A 126 -6.15 30.90 -37.01
CA VAL A 126 -6.15 30.17 -38.27
C VAL A 126 -5.86 31.12 -39.41
N THR A 127 -4.61 31.17 -39.90
CA THR A 127 -4.26 31.90 -41.13
C THR A 127 -4.74 31.15 -42.38
N GLY A 128 -4.84 31.85 -43.53
CA GLY A 128 -5.17 31.20 -44.81
C GLY A 128 -4.18 30.08 -45.18
N ASN A 129 -2.89 30.27 -44.82
CA ASN A 129 -1.85 29.27 -45.04
C ASN A 129 -2.03 28.05 -44.12
N ILE A 130 -2.27 28.24 -42.81
CA ILE A 130 -2.59 27.19 -41.87
C ILE A 130 -3.79 26.37 -42.35
N LYS A 131 -4.87 27.04 -42.77
CA LYS A 131 -6.07 26.37 -43.30
C LYS A 131 -5.71 25.49 -44.50
N THR A 132 -4.95 26.03 -45.47
CA THR A 132 -4.54 25.29 -46.69
C THR A 132 -3.68 24.07 -46.36
N LEU A 133 -2.69 24.22 -45.49
CA LEU A 133 -1.80 23.11 -45.08
C LEU A 133 -2.54 22.04 -44.28
N ALA A 134 -3.43 22.46 -43.37
CA ALA A 134 -4.25 21.56 -42.59
C ALA A 134 -5.22 20.75 -43.46
N LEU A 135 -5.88 21.38 -44.43
CA LEU A 135 -6.79 20.71 -45.37
C LEU A 135 -6.06 19.66 -46.21
N ARG A 136 -4.84 19.94 -46.68
CA ARG A 136 -4.01 18.94 -47.38
C ARG A 136 -3.66 17.75 -46.54
N LEU A 137 -3.30 17.94 -45.26
CA LEU A 137 -3.02 16.90 -44.32
C LEU A 137 -4.27 16.06 -44.03
N LEU A 138 -5.40 16.67 -43.77
CA LEU A 138 -6.66 16.04 -43.40
C LEU A 138 -7.33 15.28 -44.53
N ASP A 139 -7.05 15.62 -45.77
CA ASP A 139 -7.56 14.88 -46.94
C ASP A 139 -7.04 13.44 -47.01
N ILE A 140 -5.84 13.20 -46.48
CA ILE A 140 -5.17 11.89 -46.47
C ILE A 140 -4.98 11.33 -45.03
N PHE A 141 -5.71 11.87 -44.06
CA PHE A 141 -5.43 11.65 -42.64
C PHE A 141 -5.51 10.17 -42.21
N ASP A 142 -6.42 9.41 -42.80
CA ASP A 142 -6.59 7.95 -42.59
C ASP A 142 -5.37 7.13 -43.04
N ARG A 143 -4.53 7.68 -43.89
CA ARG A 143 -3.32 7.08 -44.43
C ARG A 143 -2.04 7.76 -43.96
N HIS A 144 -2.16 8.84 -43.15
CA HIS A 144 -1.03 9.61 -42.69
C HIS A 144 -0.59 9.22 -41.29
N ILE A 145 0.72 9.07 -41.08
CA ILE A 145 1.30 8.68 -39.78
C ILE A 145 0.91 9.61 -38.63
N CYS A 146 0.62 10.87 -38.92
CA CYS A 146 0.17 11.88 -37.94
C CYS A 146 -1.08 11.39 -37.18
N ALA A 147 -2.05 10.75 -37.86
CA ALA A 147 -3.25 10.19 -37.22
C ALA A 147 -2.89 9.10 -36.21
N GLN A 148 -1.96 8.21 -36.58
CA GLN A 148 -1.48 7.15 -35.68
C GLN A 148 -0.79 7.70 -34.43
N LEU A 149 0.14 8.65 -34.61
CA LEU A 149 0.87 9.23 -33.50
C LEU A 149 -0.03 10.03 -32.56
N LEU A 150 -1.00 10.76 -33.12
CA LEU A 150 -2.00 11.49 -32.36
C LEU A 150 -2.87 10.56 -31.49
N LEU A 151 -3.35 9.45 -32.08
CA LEU A 151 -4.16 8.45 -31.39
C LEU A 151 -3.35 7.68 -30.33
N LEU A 152 -2.12 7.28 -30.65
CA LEU A 152 -1.25 6.59 -29.68
C LEU A 152 -0.99 7.46 -28.45
N ARG A 153 -0.76 8.75 -28.64
CA ARG A 153 -0.57 9.68 -27.54
C ARG A 153 -1.83 9.78 -26.69
N TYR A 154 -2.98 9.94 -27.31
CA TYR A 154 -4.27 10.02 -26.64
C TYR A 154 -4.59 8.77 -25.83
N TYR A 155 -4.39 7.58 -26.40
CA TYR A 155 -4.65 6.33 -25.69
C TYR A 155 -3.68 6.09 -24.53
N ASN A 156 -2.42 6.51 -24.64
CA ASN A 156 -1.45 6.41 -23.55
C ASN A 156 -1.76 7.36 -22.38
N GLU A 157 -2.39 8.50 -22.64
CA GLU A 157 -2.74 9.50 -21.62
C GLU A 157 -4.05 9.17 -20.88
N ILE A 158 -5.02 8.52 -21.52
CA ILE A 158 -6.39 8.36 -20.98
C ILE A 158 -6.71 6.92 -20.59
N PHE A 159 -6.10 5.94 -21.25
CA PHE A 159 -6.36 4.52 -20.99
C PHE A 159 -5.12 3.86 -20.40
N GLU A 160 -5.10 3.67 -19.07
CA GLU A 160 -4.07 2.90 -18.35
C GLU A 160 -4.07 1.40 -18.73
N GLU A 161 -5.05 0.92 -19.50
CA GLU A 161 -5.20 -0.49 -19.82
C GLU A 161 -4.33 -0.95 -21.01
N PRO A 162 -3.55 -2.04 -20.84
CA PRO A 162 -2.68 -2.60 -21.89
C PRO A 162 -3.42 -3.11 -23.14
N TYR A 163 -4.74 -3.30 -23.06
CA TYR A 163 -5.56 -3.91 -24.10
C TYR A 163 -5.61 -3.09 -25.41
N TYR A 164 -5.50 -1.76 -25.29
CA TYR A 164 -5.52 -0.85 -26.45
C TYR A 164 -4.19 -0.76 -27.20
N ARG A 165 -3.08 -1.16 -26.58
CA ARG A 165 -1.73 -1.05 -27.14
C ARG A 165 -1.50 -1.90 -28.41
N GLY A 166 -2.41 -2.78 -28.75
CA GLY A 166 -2.23 -3.75 -29.85
C GLY A 166 -3.15 -3.62 -31.06
N LYS A 167 -4.29 -2.90 -30.95
CA LYS A 167 -5.35 -2.91 -31.97
C LYS A 167 -5.70 -1.56 -32.62
N ALA A 168 -5.21 -0.45 -32.09
CA ALA A 168 -5.53 0.88 -32.62
C ALA A 168 -4.54 1.27 -33.73
N GLY A 169 -4.90 0.95 -34.94
CA GLY A 169 -4.34 1.63 -36.14
C GLY A 169 -5.26 2.78 -36.56
N PRO A 170 -4.81 3.73 -37.41
CA PRO A 170 -5.63 4.85 -37.89
C PRO A 170 -6.69 4.42 -38.91
N VAL A 171 -6.97 3.12 -39.02
CA VAL A 171 -7.92 2.59 -40.02
C VAL A 171 -9.30 3.21 -39.79
N GLY A 172 -9.79 3.90 -40.79
CA GLY A 172 -11.06 4.61 -40.74
C GLY A 172 -11.03 5.96 -40.00
N PHE A 173 -9.92 6.37 -39.38
CA PHE A 173 -9.80 7.67 -38.70
C PHE A 173 -9.51 8.77 -39.74
N THR A 174 -10.56 9.19 -40.41
CA THR A 174 -10.51 10.16 -41.55
C THR A 174 -10.25 11.61 -41.08
N GLY A 175 -10.14 12.52 -42.03
CA GLY A 175 -10.03 13.97 -41.74
C GLY A 175 -11.20 14.50 -40.92
N LEU A 176 -12.42 13.96 -41.09
CA LEU A 176 -13.57 14.31 -40.23
C LEU A 176 -13.34 13.96 -38.75
N HIS A 177 -12.79 12.78 -38.50
CA HIS A 177 -12.41 12.38 -37.15
C HIS A 177 -11.29 13.26 -36.59
N GLY A 178 -10.32 13.64 -37.45
CA GLY A 178 -9.24 14.54 -37.09
C GLY A 178 -9.72 15.92 -36.65
N VAL A 179 -10.62 16.56 -37.42
CA VAL A 179 -11.17 17.87 -37.03
C VAL A 179 -12.06 17.80 -35.82
N ALA A 180 -12.84 16.73 -35.67
CA ALA A 180 -13.64 16.45 -34.48
C ALA A 180 -12.78 16.33 -33.23
N PHE A 181 -11.66 15.62 -33.33
CA PHE A 181 -10.69 15.46 -32.26
C PHE A 181 -9.99 16.78 -31.91
N LEU A 182 -9.58 17.54 -32.94
CA LEU A 182 -8.82 18.80 -32.78
C LEU A 182 -9.70 19.97 -32.38
N GLY A 183 -10.95 20.05 -32.84
CA GLY A 183 -11.90 21.10 -32.47
C GLY A 183 -11.61 22.46 -33.03
N ILE A 184 -11.06 22.56 -34.25
CA ILE A 184 -10.75 23.83 -34.95
C ILE A 184 -11.86 24.09 -35.94
N VAL A 185 -12.77 25.02 -35.59
CA VAL A 185 -14.03 25.26 -36.31
C VAL A 185 -13.78 25.66 -37.79
N GLU A 186 -12.89 26.61 -38.04
CA GLU A 186 -12.59 27.11 -39.39
C GLU A 186 -11.98 26.04 -40.31
N ILE A 187 -11.26 25.09 -39.73
CA ILE A 187 -10.71 23.94 -40.47
C ILE A 187 -11.79 22.89 -40.65
N ALA A 188 -12.67 22.67 -39.65
CA ALA A 188 -13.79 21.73 -39.75
C ALA A 188 -14.76 22.10 -40.85
N GLU A 189 -15.11 23.40 -40.98
CA GLU A 189 -15.88 23.91 -42.10
C GLU A 189 -15.21 23.60 -43.44
N GLY A 190 -13.91 23.91 -43.55
CA GLY A 190 -13.13 23.65 -44.76
C GLY A 190 -13.09 22.17 -45.15
N VAL A 191 -12.94 21.27 -44.18
CA VAL A 191 -12.93 19.80 -44.45
C VAL A 191 -14.29 19.33 -44.92
N LEU A 192 -15.37 19.78 -44.31
CA LEU A 192 -16.75 19.42 -44.70
C LEU A 192 -17.09 19.90 -46.13
N ASP A 193 -16.49 20.99 -46.58
CA ASP A 193 -16.74 21.54 -47.92
C ASP A 193 -15.79 20.97 -49.01
N MET A 194 -14.77 20.19 -48.66
CA MET A 194 -13.79 19.66 -49.62
C MET A 194 -14.36 18.59 -50.55
N LYS A 195 -15.21 17.70 -50.03
CA LYS A 195 -15.80 16.57 -50.75
C LYS A 195 -17.04 16.03 -50.03
N GLU A 196 -17.83 15.22 -50.73
CA GLU A 196 -18.90 14.47 -50.07
C GLU A 196 -18.29 13.40 -49.12
N TRP A 197 -18.36 13.70 -47.84
CA TRP A 197 -17.93 12.79 -46.81
C TRP A 197 -19.11 11.92 -46.35
N ASP A 198 -18.88 10.64 -46.05
CA ASP A 198 -19.79 9.91 -45.19
C ASP A 198 -19.63 10.42 -43.76
N VAL A 199 -20.53 11.31 -43.34
CA VAL A 199 -20.48 11.98 -42.03
C VAL A 199 -20.75 11.01 -40.86
N ASN A 200 -21.27 9.82 -41.16
CA ASN A 200 -21.48 8.73 -40.20
C ASN A 200 -20.44 7.61 -40.32
N ALA A 201 -19.40 7.81 -41.15
CA ALA A 201 -18.32 6.84 -41.23
C ALA A 201 -17.72 6.60 -39.83
N ALA A 202 -17.50 5.34 -39.52
CA ALA A 202 -16.90 4.93 -38.25
C ALA A 202 -15.43 4.57 -38.44
N ASP A 203 -14.62 4.88 -37.43
CA ASP A 203 -13.24 4.40 -37.36
C ASP A 203 -13.17 2.92 -36.91
N CYS A 204 -11.97 2.40 -36.70
CA CYS A 204 -11.76 1.02 -36.25
C CYS A 204 -12.35 0.72 -34.85
N THR A 205 -12.74 1.71 -34.10
CA THR A 205 -13.45 1.57 -32.81
C THR A 205 -14.97 1.62 -32.95
N GLY A 206 -15.46 1.85 -34.15
CA GLY A 206 -16.88 2.09 -34.42
C GLY A 206 -17.33 3.52 -34.10
N SER A 207 -16.41 4.40 -33.72
CA SER A 207 -16.71 5.78 -33.36
C SER A 207 -16.83 6.66 -34.61
N ALA A 208 -17.95 7.39 -34.74
CA ALA A 208 -18.10 8.44 -35.73
C ALA A 208 -17.36 9.73 -35.30
N ALA A 209 -17.18 10.65 -36.26
CA ALA A 209 -16.56 11.96 -35.97
C ALA A 209 -17.29 12.72 -34.83
N LEU A 210 -18.62 12.69 -34.79
CA LEU A 210 -19.42 13.28 -33.72
C LEU A 210 -19.04 12.71 -32.35
N THR A 211 -18.79 11.42 -32.24
CA THR A 211 -18.34 10.76 -31.01
C THR A 211 -17.02 11.34 -30.53
N TRP A 212 -16.05 11.53 -31.40
CA TRP A 212 -14.78 12.15 -31.08
C TRP A 212 -14.90 13.61 -30.64
N ALA A 213 -15.76 14.40 -31.30
CA ALA A 213 -16.06 15.75 -30.86
C ALA A 213 -16.68 15.77 -29.45
N ALA A 214 -17.58 14.82 -29.16
CA ALA A 214 -18.21 14.66 -27.84
C ALA A 214 -17.18 14.20 -26.76
N ILE A 215 -16.29 13.27 -27.09
CA ILE A 215 -15.21 12.84 -26.21
C ILE A 215 -14.30 14.02 -25.81
N ARG A 216 -14.01 14.90 -26.77
CA ARG A 216 -13.04 16.02 -26.62
C ARG A 216 -13.66 17.31 -26.12
N GLY A 217 -14.96 17.39 -25.97
CA GLY A 217 -15.65 18.60 -25.51
C GLY A 217 -15.78 19.72 -26.54
N GLN A 218 -15.82 19.39 -27.82
CA GLN A 218 -15.79 20.36 -28.92
C GLN A 218 -17.21 20.84 -29.31
N GLU A 219 -17.80 21.72 -28.49
CA GLU A 219 -19.21 22.12 -28.61
C GLU A 219 -19.59 22.67 -29.98
N GLU A 220 -18.77 23.58 -30.58
CA GLU A 220 -19.09 24.19 -31.86
C GLU A 220 -19.00 23.18 -33.02
N VAL A 221 -18.03 22.26 -32.95
CA VAL A 221 -17.91 21.19 -33.95
C VAL A 221 -19.09 20.22 -33.84
N VAL A 222 -19.56 19.90 -32.61
CA VAL A 222 -20.76 19.09 -32.38
C VAL A 222 -21.97 19.75 -33.03
N LYS A 223 -22.20 21.05 -32.84
CA LYS A 223 -23.31 21.77 -33.48
C LYS A 223 -23.24 21.65 -35.00
N MET A 224 -22.07 21.90 -35.56
CA MET A 224 -21.82 21.85 -37.00
C MET A 224 -22.13 20.47 -37.60
N PHE A 225 -21.69 19.37 -36.95
CA PHE A 225 -22.00 18.03 -37.41
C PHE A 225 -23.49 17.70 -37.33
N LEU A 226 -24.16 18.14 -36.27
CA LEU A 226 -25.60 17.92 -36.10
C LEU A 226 -26.43 18.68 -37.16
N GLU A 227 -25.98 19.87 -37.58
CA GLU A 227 -26.60 20.64 -38.67
C GLU A 227 -26.42 19.97 -40.05
N ARG A 228 -25.36 19.16 -40.21
CA ARG A 228 -25.11 18.35 -41.41
C ARG A 228 -25.78 16.99 -41.41
N GLY A 229 -26.64 16.66 -40.41
CA GLY A 229 -27.46 15.46 -40.38
C GLY A 229 -26.73 14.20 -39.89
N VAL A 230 -25.65 14.37 -39.12
CA VAL A 230 -24.94 13.23 -38.46
C VAL A 230 -25.89 12.54 -37.48
N ASN A 231 -25.85 11.19 -37.44
CA ASN A 231 -26.61 10.41 -36.48
C ASN A 231 -26.13 10.67 -35.05
N PRO A 232 -26.94 11.29 -34.19
CA PRO A 232 -26.51 11.66 -32.84
C PRO A 232 -26.39 10.47 -31.86
N ASP A 233 -26.98 9.31 -32.19
CA ASP A 233 -27.01 8.12 -31.33
C ASP A 233 -26.13 6.97 -31.83
N GLN A 234 -25.24 7.23 -32.80
CA GLN A 234 -24.31 6.21 -33.27
C GLN A 234 -23.36 5.82 -32.16
N ALA A 235 -23.49 4.61 -31.66
CA ALA A 235 -22.67 4.08 -30.60
C ALA A 235 -21.36 3.47 -31.14
N ASP A 236 -20.26 3.57 -30.36
CA ASP A 236 -19.03 2.86 -30.66
C ASP A 236 -19.22 1.34 -30.52
N THR A 237 -18.36 0.55 -31.18
CA THR A 237 -18.48 -0.91 -31.18
C THR A 237 -17.78 -1.58 -29.99
N PHE A 238 -16.93 -0.87 -29.26
CA PHE A 238 -16.20 -1.41 -28.12
C PHE A 238 -17.03 -1.44 -26.83
N TYR A 239 -17.72 -0.34 -26.57
CA TYR A 239 -18.46 -0.15 -25.32
C TYR A 239 -19.95 0.10 -25.56
N GLY A 240 -20.36 0.23 -26.80
CA GLY A 240 -21.73 0.62 -27.15
C GLY A 240 -22.08 2.04 -26.70
N ARG A 241 -21.11 2.95 -26.61
CA ARG A 241 -21.29 4.31 -26.09
C ARG A 241 -21.66 5.30 -27.19
N THR A 242 -22.76 6.00 -26.97
CA THR A 242 -23.19 7.10 -27.84
C THR A 242 -22.41 8.39 -27.57
N PRO A 243 -22.46 9.38 -28.47
CA PRO A 243 -21.90 10.72 -28.22
C PRO A 243 -22.39 11.36 -26.92
N LEU A 244 -23.68 11.20 -26.58
CA LEU A 244 -24.27 11.69 -25.33
C LEU A 244 -23.64 11.02 -24.11
N LEU A 245 -23.42 9.71 -24.19
CA LEU A 245 -22.81 8.96 -23.10
C LEU A 245 -21.37 9.35 -22.86
N TRP A 246 -20.60 9.55 -23.94
CA TRP A 246 -19.24 10.04 -23.85
C TRP A 246 -19.15 11.46 -23.30
N ALA A 247 -20.06 12.36 -23.72
CA ALA A 247 -20.12 13.72 -23.19
C ALA A 247 -20.41 13.72 -21.68
N ALA A 248 -21.39 12.92 -21.23
CA ALA A 248 -21.72 12.79 -19.80
C ALA A 248 -20.57 12.18 -18.99
N ARG A 249 -19.91 11.12 -19.52
CA ARG A 249 -18.77 10.48 -18.87
C ARG A 249 -17.60 11.44 -18.65
N ASN A 250 -17.33 12.30 -19.64
CA ASN A 250 -16.19 13.23 -19.60
C ASN A 250 -16.54 14.60 -19.00
N GLY A 251 -17.79 14.82 -18.54
CA GLY A 251 -18.21 16.05 -17.88
C GLY A 251 -18.45 17.22 -18.84
N HIS A 252 -18.73 16.97 -20.10
CA HIS A 252 -18.99 18.00 -21.11
C HIS A 252 -20.47 18.42 -21.12
N SER A 253 -20.92 19.09 -20.04
CA SER A 253 -22.31 19.47 -19.85
C SER A 253 -22.88 20.37 -20.95
N GLY A 254 -22.05 21.16 -21.63
CA GLY A 254 -22.43 21.94 -22.81
C GLY A 254 -22.87 21.06 -23.98
N ILE A 255 -22.13 19.99 -24.27
CA ILE A 255 -22.49 19.00 -25.31
C ILE A 255 -23.73 18.21 -24.90
N VAL A 256 -23.81 17.80 -23.62
CA VAL A 256 -25.02 17.16 -23.08
C VAL A 256 -26.26 18.03 -23.36
N LYS A 257 -26.16 19.34 -23.11
CA LYS A 257 -27.24 20.29 -23.41
C LYS A 257 -27.59 20.35 -24.89
N ILE A 258 -26.59 20.38 -25.77
CA ILE A 258 -26.79 20.43 -27.23
C ILE A 258 -27.54 19.18 -27.71
N LEU A 259 -27.08 18.00 -27.30
CA LEU A 259 -27.65 16.73 -27.70
C LEU A 259 -29.07 16.52 -27.14
N LEU A 260 -29.31 16.82 -25.84
CA LEU A 260 -30.60 16.66 -25.21
C LEU A 260 -31.68 17.61 -25.71
N LYS A 261 -31.32 18.73 -26.36
CA LYS A 261 -32.31 19.60 -27.02
C LYS A 261 -32.95 18.96 -28.27
N ARG A 262 -32.34 17.90 -28.78
CA ARG A 262 -32.88 17.17 -29.93
C ARG A 262 -33.86 16.10 -29.46
N GLY A 263 -34.98 15.99 -30.17
CA GLY A 263 -36.01 14.96 -29.87
C GLY A 263 -35.65 13.55 -30.36
N ASP A 264 -34.63 13.44 -31.24
CA ASP A 264 -34.14 12.18 -31.86
C ASP A 264 -33.00 11.52 -31.07
N VAL A 265 -32.59 12.10 -29.95
CA VAL A 265 -31.50 11.55 -29.08
C VAL A 265 -32.13 10.70 -27.97
N ASN A 266 -31.65 9.46 -27.81
CA ASN A 266 -32.06 8.57 -26.72
C ASN A 266 -31.22 8.85 -25.44
N PRO A 267 -31.79 9.48 -24.40
CA PRO A 267 -31.06 9.84 -23.19
C PRO A 267 -30.81 8.64 -22.25
N ASN A 268 -31.44 7.51 -22.51
CA ASN A 268 -31.37 6.32 -21.65
C ASN A 268 -30.50 5.19 -22.21
N GLN A 269 -29.85 5.41 -23.35
CA GLN A 269 -29.00 4.37 -23.92
C GLN A 269 -27.82 4.09 -23.02
N ALA A 270 -27.77 2.86 -22.50
CA ALA A 270 -26.69 2.40 -21.64
C ALA A 270 -25.53 1.85 -22.47
N ASP A 271 -24.31 1.89 -21.94
CA ASP A 271 -23.18 1.19 -22.51
C ASP A 271 -23.35 -0.34 -22.38
N THR A 272 -22.68 -1.09 -23.27
CA THR A 272 -22.74 -2.55 -23.29
C THR A 272 -21.76 -3.21 -22.31
N SER A 273 -20.79 -2.46 -21.77
CA SER A 273 -19.75 -2.97 -20.88
C SER A 273 -20.20 -3.05 -19.41
N SER A 274 -20.99 -2.12 -18.95
CA SER A 274 -21.44 -2.02 -17.55
C SER A 274 -22.93 -1.71 -17.41
N GLY A 275 -23.61 -1.44 -18.49
CA GLY A 275 -25.02 -1.05 -18.46
C GLY A 275 -25.24 0.38 -17.92
N TRP A 276 -24.22 1.22 -17.97
CA TRP A 276 -24.26 2.57 -17.43
C TRP A 276 -24.95 3.54 -18.38
N THR A 277 -25.92 4.27 -17.85
CA THR A 277 -26.61 5.34 -18.59
C THR A 277 -25.84 6.65 -18.53
N PRO A 278 -26.11 7.62 -19.43
CA PRO A 278 -25.53 8.96 -19.36
C PRO A 278 -25.79 9.66 -18.02
N LEU A 279 -27.01 9.53 -17.44
CA LEU A 279 -27.32 10.08 -16.13
C LEU A 279 -26.46 9.45 -15.01
N LEU A 280 -26.20 8.15 -15.09
CA LEU A 280 -25.37 7.47 -14.11
C LEU A 280 -23.94 8.02 -14.12
N TYR A 281 -23.34 8.24 -15.31
CA TYR A 281 -22.04 8.87 -15.43
C TYR A 281 -22.04 10.32 -14.89
N ALA A 282 -23.05 11.12 -15.23
CA ALA A 282 -23.17 12.49 -14.74
C ALA A 282 -23.28 12.55 -13.21
N ALA A 283 -24.07 11.65 -12.61
CA ALA A 283 -24.24 11.55 -11.16
C ALA A 283 -22.95 11.11 -10.47
N ARG A 284 -22.22 10.13 -11.01
CA ARG A 284 -20.90 9.70 -10.51
C ARG A 284 -19.88 10.82 -10.52
N ASN A 285 -19.89 11.64 -11.57
CA ASN A 285 -18.96 12.76 -11.74
C ASN A 285 -19.33 13.99 -10.89
N GLY A 286 -20.54 14.03 -10.33
CA GLY A 286 -21.07 15.20 -9.63
C GLY A 286 -21.42 16.37 -10.55
N ASP A 287 -21.60 16.12 -11.85
CA ASP A 287 -21.99 17.16 -12.81
C ASP A 287 -23.47 17.54 -12.65
N SER A 288 -23.75 18.41 -11.68
CA SER A 288 -25.09 18.88 -11.37
C SER A 288 -25.78 19.57 -12.55
N ARG A 289 -25.01 20.17 -13.47
CA ARG A 289 -25.57 20.80 -14.68
C ARG A 289 -26.11 19.74 -15.65
N ALA A 290 -25.30 18.73 -15.93
CA ALA A 290 -25.73 17.61 -16.78
C ALA A 290 -26.90 16.85 -16.14
N VAL A 291 -26.82 16.54 -14.83
CA VAL A 291 -27.91 15.87 -14.09
C VAL A 291 -29.22 16.67 -14.22
N ASN A 292 -29.19 18.00 -14.03
CA ASN A 292 -30.39 18.83 -14.19
C ASN A 292 -30.97 18.71 -15.59
N LEU A 293 -30.14 18.75 -16.63
CA LEU A 293 -30.57 18.63 -18.01
C LEU A 293 -31.23 17.28 -18.31
N PHE A 294 -30.73 16.19 -17.74
CA PHE A 294 -31.35 14.87 -17.84
C PHE A 294 -32.72 14.84 -17.10
N LEU A 295 -32.78 15.38 -15.89
CA LEU A 295 -33.96 15.39 -15.08
C LEU A 295 -35.09 16.34 -15.58
N GLU A 296 -34.75 17.34 -16.40
CA GLU A 296 -35.75 18.18 -17.09
C GLU A 296 -36.48 17.42 -18.21
N ARG A 297 -35.92 16.31 -18.70
CA ARG A 297 -36.57 15.46 -19.69
C ARG A 297 -37.50 14.44 -19.00
N GLY A 298 -38.74 14.35 -19.43
CA GLY A 298 -39.75 13.44 -18.87
C GLY A 298 -39.56 11.96 -19.26
N ASP A 299 -38.63 11.66 -20.20
CA ASP A 299 -38.32 10.32 -20.70
C ASP A 299 -37.08 9.68 -20.05
N VAL A 300 -36.47 10.35 -19.08
CA VAL A 300 -35.28 9.83 -18.33
C VAL A 300 -35.77 9.17 -17.04
N ASP A 301 -35.36 7.93 -16.80
CA ASP A 301 -35.57 7.22 -15.54
C ASP A 301 -34.44 7.55 -14.53
N PRO A 302 -34.71 8.36 -13.49
CA PRO A 302 -33.70 8.78 -12.53
C PRO A 302 -33.27 7.68 -11.54
N GLY A 303 -34.06 6.61 -11.42
CA GLY A 303 -33.79 5.47 -10.56
C GLY A 303 -33.12 4.28 -11.29
N ARG A 304 -32.93 4.38 -12.61
CA ARG A 304 -32.43 3.26 -13.40
C ARG A 304 -31.03 2.81 -12.95
N ALA A 305 -30.97 1.57 -12.47
CA ALA A 305 -29.73 0.93 -12.06
C ALA A 305 -28.94 0.36 -13.26
N ASP A 306 -27.63 0.22 -13.10
CA ASP A 306 -26.80 -0.54 -14.05
C ASP A 306 -27.17 -2.03 -14.06
N THR A 307 -26.75 -2.75 -15.11
CA THR A 307 -27.15 -4.14 -15.32
C THR A 307 -26.24 -5.16 -14.63
N PHE A 308 -25.04 -4.77 -14.18
CA PHE A 308 -24.07 -5.68 -13.58
C PHE A 308 -24.16 -5.74 -12.07
N TYR A 309 -24.27 -4.58 -11.43
CA TYR A 309 -24.21 -4.45 -9.98
C TYR A 309 -25.47 -3.86 -9.36
N GLY A 310 -26.45 -3.47 -10.17
CA GLY A 310 -27.65 -2.83 -9.68
C GLY A 310 -27.45 -1.44 -9.07
N GLN A 311 -26.38 -0.75 -9.46
CA GLN A 311 -26.00 0.55 -8.91
C GLN A 311 -26.77 1.68 -9.58
N THR A 312 -27.43 2.52 -8.79
CA THR A 312 -28.25 3.65 -9.26
C THR A 312 -27.41 4.95 -9.38
N PRO A 313 -27.92 5.99 -10.06
CA PRO A 313 -27.34 7.33 -9.99
C PRO A 313 -27.17 7.85 -8.57
N LEU A 314 -28.16 7.61 -7.69
CA LEU A 314 -28.10 8.00 -6.27
C LEU A 314 -27.00 7.26 -5.51
N PHE A 315 -26.81 5.96 -5.79
CA PHE A 315 -25.73 5.16 -5.23
C PHE A 315 -24.36 5.81 -5.46
N TRP A 316 -24.07 6.18 -6.71
CA TRP A 316 -22.78 6.79 -7.07
C TRP A 316 -22.62 8.21 -6.55
N ALA A 317 -23.68 9.00 -6.58
CA ALA A 317 -23.66 10.34 -6.00
C ALA A 317 -23.41 10.30 -4.49
N ALA A 318 -24.01 9.35 -3.77
CA ALA A 318 -23.80 9.15 -2.33
C ALA A 318 -22.38 8.67 -2.01
N ARG A 319 -21.87 7.71 -2.80
CA ARG A 319 -20.49 7.21 -2.65
C ARG A 319 -19.45 8.30 -2.79
N ASN A 320 -19.66 9.24 -3.71
CA ASN A 320 -18.72 10.31 -4.04
C ASN A 320 -19.00 11.64 -3.32
N GLY A 321 -20.06 11.71 -2.50
CA GLY A 321 -20.37 12.89 -1.70
C GLY A 321 -20.98 14.07 -2.46
N HIS A 322 -21.65 13.82 -3.58
CA HIS A 322 -22.19 14.87 -4.45
C HIS A 322 -23.56 15.39 -3.96
N SER A 323 -23.58 16.18 -2.89
CA SER A 323 -24.79 16.64 -2.19
C SER A 323 -25.82 17.28 -3.14
N ARG A 324 -25.38 18.16 -4.06
CA ARG A 324 -26.30 18.83 -4.99
C ARG A 324 -26.99 17.87 -5.95
N VAL A 325 -26.26 16.85 -6.43
CA VAL A 325 -26.83 15.80 -7.29
C VAL A 325 -27.84 14.95 -6.52
N ILE A 326 -27.54 14.65 -5.27
CA ILE A 326 -28.41 13.87 -4.38
C ILE A 326 -29.73 14.62 -4.14
N GLU A 327 -29.68 15.91 -3.81
CA GLU A 327 -30.89 16.76 -3.67
C GLU A 327 -31.78 16.65 -4.91
N MET A 328 -31.19 16.86 -6.10
CA MET A 328 -31.90 16.84 -7.36
C MET A 328 -32.53 15.47 -7.69
N LEU A 329 -31.83 14.38 -7.37
CA LEU A 329 -32.34 13.01 -7.59
C LEU A 329 -33.48 12.69 -6.61
N LEU A 330 -33.30 13.04 -5.33
CA LEU A 330 -34.32 12.76 -4.30
C LEU A 330 -35.62 13.57 -4.45
N GLU A 331 -35.60 14.67 -5.19
CA GLU A 331 -36.79 15.44 -5.56
C GLU A 331 -37.64 14.73 -6.64
N ARG A 332 -37.12 13.66 -7.26
CA ARG A 332 -37.82 12.97 -8.35
C ARG A 332 -38.57 11.73 -7.87
N GLU A 333 -39.78 11.55 -8.40
CA GLU A 333 -40.53 10.30 -8.24
C GLU A 333 -39.78 9.13 -8.89
N GLY A 334 -39.86 7.93 -8.29
CA GLY A 334 -39.19 6.72 -8.79
C GLY A 334 -37.77 6.50 -8.30
N VAL A 335 -37.18 7.45 -7.56
CA VAL A 335 -35.88 7.24 -6.91
C VAL A 335 -36.09 6.61 -5.54
N ASN A 336 -35.63 5.35 -5.40
CA ASN A 336 -35.62 4.67 -4.10
C ASN A 336 -34.31 5.00 -3.36
N PRO A 337 -34.35 5.71 -2.20
CA PRO A 337 -33.13 6.11 -1.47
C PRO A 337 -32.44 4.94 -0.79
N ASP A 338 -33.13 3.82 -0.58
CA ASP A 338 -32.59 2.60 0.06
C ASP A 338 -32.25 1.49 -0.94
N GLN A 339 -32.31 1.79 -2.24
CA GLN A 339 -31.97 0.76 -3.23
C GLN A 339 -30.50 0.34 -3.12
N ALA A 340 -30.30 -0.86 -2.60
CA ALA A 340 -28.99 -1.46 -2.46
C ALA A 340 -28.49 -2.04 -3.79
N ASP A 341 -27.14 -2.07 -3.96
CA ASP A 341 -26.52 -2.81 -5.06
C ASP A 341 -26.77 -4.33 -4.91
N THR A 342 -26.73 -5.05 -6.03
CA THR A 342 -27.03 -6.49 -6.06
C THR A 342 -25.84 -7.37 -5.66
N PHE A 343 -24.63 -6.82 -5.57
CA PHE A 343 -23.42 -7.59 -5.32
C PHE A 343 -23.05 -7.61 -3.82
N TYR A 344 -23.04 -6.45 -3.18
CA TYR A 344 -22.73 -6.32 -1.76
C TYR A 344 -23.96 -6.02 -0.90
N GLY A 345 -25.09 -5.68 -1.50
CA GLY A 345 -26.28 -5.24 -0.78
C GLY A 345 -26.13 -3.90 -0.08
N ARG A 346 -25.29 -3.01 -0.61
CA ARG A 346 -25.02 -1.70 0.01
C ARG A 346 -25.99 -0.65 -0.47
N ALA A 347 -26.63 0.02 0.48
CA ALA A 347 -27.50 1.17 0.21
C ALA A 347 -26.67 2.48 0.07
N PRO A 348 -27.23 3.53 -0.55
CA PRO A 348 -26.59 4.84 -0.64
C PRO A 348 -26.11 5.40 0.70
N LEU A 349 -26.90 5.22 1.78
CA LEU A 349 -26.54 5.65 3.13
C LEU A 349 -25.27 4.95 3.64
N SER A 350 -25.12 3.64 3.40
CA SER A 350 -23.93 2.88 3.80
C SER A 350 -22.68 3.40 3.13
N LEU A 351 -22.76 3.76 1.84
CA LEU A 351 -21.64 4.30 1.08
C LEU A 351 -21.24 5.70 1.51
N ALA A 352 -22.24 6.56 1.74
CA ALA A 352 -21.97 7.89 2.28
C ALA A 352 -21.32 7.81 3.67
N ALA A 353 -21.75 6.85 4.49
CA ALA A 353 -21.16 6.61 5.81
C ALA A 353 -19.74 6.02 5.73
N GLU A 354 -19.51 5.06 4.82
CA GLU A 354 -18.20 4.46 4.55
C GLU A 354 -17.15 5.52 4.15
N ASN A 355 -17.56 6.50 3.34
CA ASN A 355 -16.66 7.54 2.82
C ASN A 355 -16.69 8.84 3.64
N GLY A 356 -17.43 8.89 4.74
CA GLY A 356 -17.43 10.03 5.66
C GLY A 356 -18.17 11.27 5.15
N HIS A 357 -19.07 11.12 4.20
CA HIS A 357 -19.84 12.23 3.63
C HIS A 357 -20.99 12.65 4.56
N SER A 358 -20.65 13.27 5.70
CA SER A 358 -21.60 13.62 6.77
C SER A 358 -22.77 14.48 6.31
N GLY A 359 -22.56 15.42 5.39
CA GLY A 359 -23.63 16.21 4.79
C GLY A 359 -24.63 15.38 4.00
N VAL A 360 -24.15 14.39 3.24
CA VAL A 360 -24.98 13.44 2.49
C VAL A 360 -25.75 12.51 3.43
N VAL A 361 -25.05 11.99 4.47
CA VAL A 361 -25.70 11.16 5.51
C VAL A 361 -26.84 11.90 6.18
N LYS A 362 -26.62 13.17 6.57
CA LYS A 362 -27.66 14.01 7.17
C LYS A 362 -28.85 14.18 6.22
N MET A 363 -28.60 14.51 4.95
CA MET A 363 -29.61 14.71 3.92
C MET A 363 -30.47 13.46 3.68
N LEU A 364 -29.83 12.29 3.58
CA LEU A 364 -30.54 11.02 3.43
C LEU A 364 -31.40 10.71 4.67
N LEU A 365 -30.89 10.93 5.88
CA LEU A 365 -31.59 10.68 7.13
C LEU A 365 -32.73 11.67 7.41
N GLU A 366 -32.72 12.87 6.87
CA GLU A 366 -33.83 13.84 6.96
C GLU A 366 -35.07 13.33 6.24
N ARG A 367 -34.92 12.38 5.31
CA ARG A 367 -36.05 11.66 4.73
C ARG A 367 -36.57 10.59 5.70
N GLY A 368 -37.89 10.49 5.81
CA GLY A 368 -38.52 9.51 6.70
C GLY A 368 -38.56 8.08 6.17
N ASP A 369 -38.22 7.88 4.89
CA ASP A 369 -38.26 6.63 4.14
C ASP A 369 -36.92 5.92 4.00
N VAL A 370 -35.84 6.41 4.67
CA VAL A 370 -34.49 5.79 4.69
C VAL A 370 -34.31 4.97 5.96
N ASP A 371 -33.94 3.70 5.82
CA ASP A 371 -33.58 2.84 6.95
C ASP A 371 -32.14 3.09 7.42
N PRO A 372 -31.94 3.73 8.60
CA PRO A 372 -30.59 4.03 9.11
C PRO A 372 -29.82 2.80 9.58
N GLY A 373 -30.50 1.67 9.77
CA GLY A 373 -29.92 0.40 10.25
C GLY A 373 -29.72 -0.64 9.15
N GLN A 374 -30.01 -0.33 7.88
CA GLN A 374 -29.92 -1.29 6.79
C GLN A 374 -28.49 -1.84 6.66
N ALA A 375 -28.33 -3.13 6.94
CA ALA A 375 -27.06 -3.81 6.83
C ALA A 375 -26.82 -4.31 5.39
N ASP A 376 -25.57 -4.32 4.97
CA ASP A 376 -25.17 -4.95 3.70
C ASP A 376 -25.34 -6.49 3.77
N THR A 377 -25.44 -7.12 2.60
CA THR A 377 -25.67 -8.58 2.51
C THR A 377 -24.37 -9.37 2.50
N SER A 378 -23.20 -8.72 2.38
CA SER A 378 -21.91 -9.39 2.32
C SER A 378 -21.39 -9.75 3.71
N ASP A 379 -21.33 -8.76 4.59
CA ASP A 379 -20.74 -8.89 5.92
C ASP A 379 -21.71 -8.47 7.05
N GLY A 380 -22.94 -8.07 6.72
CA GLY A 380 -23.93 -7.59 7.69
C GLY A 380 -23.58 -6.25 8.32
N ARG A 381 -22.84 -5.40 7.61
CA ARG A 381 -22.38 -4.11 8.14
C ARG A 381 -23.41 -3.02 7.92
N THR A 382 -23.75 -2.33 9.00
CA THR A 382 -24.62 -1.16 8.98
C THR A 382 -23.87 0.12 8.58
N PRO A 383 -24.58 1.21 8.22
CA PRO A 383 -23.95 2.53 8.00
C PRO A 383 -23.09 2.99 9.19
N LEU A 384 -23.57 2.78 10.43
CA LEU A 384 -22.82 3.10 11.64
C LEU A 384 -21.52 2.31 11.74
N LEU A 385 -21.56 1.03 11.40
CA LEU A 385 -20.39 0.17 11.45
C LEU A 385 -19.33 0.59 10.42
N TRP A 386 -19.74 0.95 9.21
CA TRP A 386 -18.86 1.49 8.19
C TRP A 386 -18.21 2.81 8.61
N ALA A 387 -18.99 3.75 9.15
CA ALA A 387 -18.47 5.01 9.66
C ALA A 387 -17.50 4.84 10.82
N ALA A 388 -17.82 3.93 11.76
CA ALA A 388 -16.97 3.64 12.91
C ALA A 388 -15.65 2.96 12.51
N ARG A 389 -15.71 1.99 11.57
CA ARG A 389 -14.54 1.30 11.04
C ARG A 389 -13.54 2.23 10.36
N ASN A 390 -14.05 3.28 9.70
CA ASN A 390 -13.25 4.22 8.92
C ASN A 390 -12.94 5.54 9.67
N GLY A 391 -13.38 5.67 10.94
CA GLY A 391 -13.04 6.80 11.79
C GLY A 391 -13.82 8.10 11.54
N HIS A 392 -14.98 8.01 10.92
CA HIS A 392 -15.78 9.18 10.53
C HIS A 392 -16.64 9.71 11.70
N SER A 393 -16.02 10.36 12.68
CA SER A 393 -16.66 10.81 13.92
C SER A 393 -17.91 11.66 13.71
N ALA A 394 -17.88 12.60 12.77
CA ALA A 394 -19.05 13.43 12.45
C ALA A 394 -20.23 12.61 11.94
N THR A 395 -19.96 11.62 11.08
CA THR A 395 -20.96 10.69 10.52
C THR A 395 -21.52 9.78 11.61
N VAL A 396 -20.66 9.23 12.47
CA VAL A 396 -21.07 8.43 13.64
C VAL A 396 -22.03 9.21 14.53
N LYS A 397 -21.71 10.46 14.85
CA LYS A 397 -22.55 11.33 15.67
C LYS A 397 -23.95 11.53 15.05
N ILE A 398 -24.00 11.86 13.76
CA ILE A 398 -25.27 12.06 13.03
C ILE A 398 -26.13 10.79 13.03
N LEU A 399 -25.52 9.62 12.78
CA LEU A 399 -26.23 8.34 12.77
C LEU A 399 -26.80 7.99 14.14
N LEU A 400 -26.02 8.22 15.22
CA LEU A 400 -26.44 7.93 16.60
C LEU A 400 -27.50 8.89 17.15
N GLU A 401 -27.59 10.10 16.62
CA GLU A 401 -28.67 11.06 16.94
C GLU A 401 -30.02 10.63 16.34
N ARG A 402 -30.00 9.72 15.36
CA ARG A 402 -31.23 9.20 14.73
C ARG A 402 -31.76 7.99 15.50
N GLY A 403 -33.06 7.97 15.77
CA GLY A 403 -33.74 6.79 16.31
C GLY A 403 -33.67 5.59 15.34
N GLY A 404 -33.65 4.36 15.90
CA GLY A 404 -33.63 3.11 15.11
C GLY A 404 -32.26 2.57 14.77
N VAL A 405 -31.16 3.27 15.13
CA VAL A 405 -29.79 2.77 14.97
C VAL A 405 -29.38 1.99 16.22
N ASN A 406 -29.05 0.71 16.06
CA ASN A 406 -28.46 -0.09 17.14
C ASN A 406 -26.93 0.14 17.20
N PRO A 407 -26.38 0.77 18.25
CA PRO A 407 -24.97 1.08 18.34
C PRO A 407 -24.08 -0.15 18.54
N ASP A 408 -24.67 -1.27 18.96
CA ASP A 408 -23.96 -2.54 19.21
C ASP A 408 -24.21 -3.61 18.13
N GLN A 409 -24.84 -3.24 16.99
CA GLN A 409 -25.03 -4.21 15.93
C GLN A 409 -23.69 -4.62 15.33
N ALA A 410 -23.35 -5.90 15.49
CA ALA A 410 -22.11 -6.46 15.01
C ALA A 410 -22.22 -6.93 13.55
N ASP A 411 -21.08 -6.95 12.84
CA ASP A 411 -20.99 -7.59 11.53
C ASP A 411 -21.17 -9.12 11.65
N THR A 412 -21.57 -9.76 10.56
CA THR A 412 -21.84 -11.21 10.55
C THR A 412 -20.59 -12.05 10.34
N PHE A 413 -19.50 -11.47 9.82
CA PHE A 413 -18.30 -12.24 9.47
C PHE A 413 -17.34 -12.41 10.65
N TYR A 414 -17.13 -11.35 11.43
CA TYR A 414 -16.28 -11.38 12.63
C TYR A 414 -17.07 -11.26 13.93
N GLY A 415 -18.31 -10.81 13.89
CA GLY A 415 -19.10 -10.46 15.07
C GLY A 415 -18.63 -9.18 15.76
N ARG A 416 -18.04 -8.25 15.02
CA ARG A 416 -17.46 -7.01 15.56
C ARG A 416 -18.47 -5.88 15.59
N THR A 417 -18.57 -5.24 16.76
CA THR A 417 -19.37 -4.03 16.97
C THR A 417 -18.69 -2.78 16.40
N PRO A 418 -19.43 -1.67 16.22
CA PRO A 418 -18.83 -0.38 15.87
C PRO A 418 -17.70 0.05 16.80
N LEU A 419 -17.87 -0.12 18.14
CA LEU A 419 -16.84 0.19 19.14
C LEU A 419 -15.57 -0.66 18.93
N LEU A 420 -15.75 -1.94 18.69
CA LEU A 420 -14.62 -2.85 18.50
C LEU A 420 -13.85 -2.50 17.22
N TRP A 421 -14.53 -2.19 16.11
CA TRP A 421 -13.88 -1.72 14.89
C TRP A 421 -13.14 -0.41 15.08
N ALA A 422 -13.75 0.55 15.79
CA ALA A 422 -13.12 1.83 16.08
C ALA A 422 -11.87 1.67 16.94
N ALA A 423 -11.94 0.86 18.00
CA ALA A 423 -10.81 0.55 18.86
C ALA A 423 -9.69 -0.16 18.08
N ARG A 424 -10.02 -1.18 17.28
CA ARG A 424 -9.04 -1.92 16.47
C ARG A 424 -8.28 -1.02 15.48
N ASN A 425 -8.98 -0.03 14.88
CA ASN A 425 -8.43 0.85 13.84
C ASN A 425 -7.92 2.19 14.38
N GLN A 426 -7.81 2.35 15.70
CA GLN A 426 -7.25 3.54 16.36
C GLN A 426 -8.07 4.83 16.18
N HIS A 427 -9.37 4.71 16.09
CA HIS A 427 -10.26 5.85 15.91
C HIS A 427 -10.76 6.41 17.25
N SER A 428 -9.88 7.04 18.04
CA SER A 428 -10.16 7.54 19.38
C SER A 428 -11.39 8.46 19.45
N GLY A 429 -11.56 9.36 18.47
CA GLY A 429 -12.74 10.23 18.42
C GLY A 429 -14.06 9.47 18.26
N VAL A 430 -14.08 8.34 17.54
CA VAL A 430 -15.27 7.47 17.42
C VAL A 430 -15.49 6.66 18.71
N VAL A 431 -14.40 6.13 19.29
CA VAL A 431 -14.43 5.43 20.57
C VAL A 431 -15.06 6.31 21.64
N ASN A 432 -14.63 7.57 21.75
CA ASN A 432 -15.20 8.52 22.72
C ASN A 432 -16.70 8.73 22.52
N ILE A 433 -17.14 8.99 21.28
CA ILE A 433 -18.56 9.20 20.96
C ILE A 433 -19.41 7.99 21.33
N LEU A 434 -18.92 6.76 21.06
CA LEU A 434 -19.63 5.54 21.39
C LEU A 434 -19.66 5.30 22.91
N LEU A 435 -18.57 5.53 23.62
CA LEU A 435 -18.49 5.37 25.08
C LEU A 435 -19.29 6.43 25.87
N GLU A 436 -19.57 7.59 25.31
CA GLU A 436 -20.45 8.59 25.91
C GLU A 436 -21.92 8.10 25.99
N ARG A 437 -22.26 7.07 25.24
CA ARG A 437 -23.61 6.47 25.27
C ARG A 437 -23.70 5.38 26.34
N GLY A 438 -24.76 5.38 27.11
CA GLY A 438 -25.03 4.36 28.14
C GLY A 438 -25.60 3.03 27.62
N ASP A 439 -25.88 2.93 26.29
CA ASP A 439 -26.47 1.76 25.63
C ASP A 439 -25.43 0.96 24.80
N VAL A 440 -24.13 1.28 24.88
CA VAL A 440 -23.04 0.56 24.22
C VAL A 440 -22.35 -0.34 25.24
N ASP A 441 -22.22 -1.63 24.91
CA ASP A 441 -21.47 -2.59 25.72
C ASP A 441 -19.97 -2.56 25.39
N PRO A 442 -19.11 -1.99 26.27
CA PRO A 442 -17.68 -1.86 26.03
C PRO A 442 -16.92 -3.20 26.13
N ASN A 443 -17.55 -4.26 26.64
CA ASN A 443 -16.96 -5.59 26.81
C ASN A 443 -17.33 -6.57 25.70
N ARG A 444 -18.17 -6.15 24.76
CA ARG A 444 -18.64 -7.07 23.72
C ARG A 444 -17.49 -7.48 22.81
N SER A 445 -17.16 -8.77 22.85
CA SER A 445 -16.08 -9.35 22.06
C SER A 445 -16.53 -9.78 20.67
N ASP A 446 -15.58 -9.90 19.75
CA ASP A 446 -15.85 -10.51 18.45
C ASP A 446 -16.09 -12.04 18.60
N THR A 447 -16.85 -12.60 17.64
CA THR A 447 -17.23 -14.03 17.70
C THR A 447 -16.14 -14.95 17.17
N LYS A 448 -15.17 -14.41 16.41
CA LYS A 448 -14.14 -15.22 15.77
C LYS A 448 -12.92 -15.44 16.66
N PHE A 449 -12.52 -14.43 17.40
CA PHE A 449 -11.32 -14.46 18.23
C PHE A 449 -11.63 -14.25 19.72
N GLY A 450 -12.81 -13.78 20.07
CA GLY A 450 -13.19 -13.41 21.43
C GLY A 450 -12.51 -12.13 21.93
N GLN A 451 -11.93 -11.33 21.03
CA GLN A 451 -11.25 -10.09 21.38
C GLN A 451 -12.22 -8.97 21.74
N THR A 452 -11.99 -8.29 22.86
CA THR A 452 -12.71 -7.09 23.27
C THR A 452 -12.08 -5.83 22.67
N PRO A 453 -12.75 -4.67 22.70
CA PRO A 453 -12.15 -3.38 22.34
C PRO A 453 -10.84 -3.11 23.10
N LEU A 454 -10.79 -3.42 24.41
CA LEU A 454 -9.59 -3.23 25.23
C LEU A 454 -8.47 -4.19 24.82
N SER A 455 -8.79 -5.46 24.50
CA SER A 455 -7.80 -6.43 24.00
C SER A 455 -7.18 -5.95 22.67
N CYS A 456 -7.99 -5.38 21.76
CA CYS A 456 -7.50 -4.82 20.50
C CYS A 456 -6.59 -3.60 20.72
N ALA A 457 -6.97 -2.69 21.61
CA ALA A 457 -6.17 -1.53 21.96
C ALA A 457 -4.85 -1.94 22.60
N ALA A 458 -4.89 -2.92 23.53
CA ALA A 458 -3.73 -3.46 24.21
C ALA A 458 -2.76 -4.17 23.26
N GLN A 459 -3.27 -4.97 22.32
CA GLN A 459 -2.48 -5.65 21.31
C GLN A 459 -1.72 -4.68 20.40
N SER A 460 -2.35 -3.55 20.05
CA SER A 460 -1.81 -2.57 19.11
C SER A 460 -1.07 -1.40 19.78
N GLY A 461 -1.00 -1.35 21.12
CA GLY A 461 -0.34 -0.29 21.86
C GLY A 461 -1.04 1.07 21.80
N GLN A 462 -2.36 1.09 21.65
CA GLN A 462 -3.16 2.32 21.51
C GLN A 462 -3.48 2.91 22.90
N GLU A 463 -2.57 3.72 23.44
CA GLU A 463 -2.66 4.27 24.78
C GLU A 463 -3.92 5.14 24.98
N GLU A 464 -4.24 6.00 24.01
CA GLU A 464 -5.42 6.88 24.09
C GLU A 464 -6.73 6.09 24.17
N VAL A 465 -6.90 5.09 23.30
CA VAL A 465 -8.09 4.23 23.28
C VAL A 465 -8.15 3.36 24.55
N ALA A 466 -7.02 2.79 24.96
CA ALA A 466 -6.95 2.00 26.18
C ALA A 466 -7.33 2.85 27.42
N ASN A 467 -6.84 4.09 27.50
CA ASN A 467 -7.19 5.01 28.60
C ASN A 467 -8.69 5.29 28.62
N MET A 468 -9.30 5.65 27.48
CA MET A 468 -10.73 5.92 27.39
C MET A 468 -11.59 4.74 27.84
N LEU A 469 -11.17 3.52 27.48
CA LEU A 469 -11.85 2.29 27.91
C LEU A 469 -11.65 2.04 29.42
N LEU A 470 -10.44 2.18 29.93
CA LEU A 470 -10.10 1.93 31.34
C LEU A 470 -10.68 2.97 32.31
N GLU A 471 -11.03 4.16 31.84
CA GLU A 471 -11.77 5.16 32.63
C GLU A 471 -13.21 4.72 32.93
N ARG A 472 -13.74 3.73 32.17
CA ARG A 472 -15.08 3.20 32.39
C ARG A 472 -15.04 2.05 33.43
N VAL A 473 -15.87 2.17 34.46
CA VAL A 473 -15.93 1.19 35.57
C VAL A 473 -16.47 -0.17 35.09
N GLU A 474 -17.38 -0.17 34.12
CA GLU A 474 -18.00 -1.33 33.54
C GLU A 474 -17.06 -2.15 32.63
N VAL A 475 -15.90 -1.63 32.24
CA VAL A 475 -14.94 -2.37 31.41
C VAL A 475 -14.23 -3.43 32.25
N ASN A 476 -14.35 -4.69 31.81
CA ASN A 476 -13.62 -5.81 32.38
C ASN A 476 -12.18 -5.86 31.81
N PRO A 477 -11.16 -5.54 32.63
CA PRO A 477 -9.78 -5.47 32.14
C PRO A 477 -9.14 -6.86 31.97
N ASP A 478 -9.75 -7.92 32.51
CA ASP A 478 -9.21 -9.28 32.49
C ASP A 478 -9.99 -10.22 31.54
N GLN A 479 -10.88 -9.67 30.71
CA GLN A 479 -11.62 -10.51 29.76
C GLN A 479 -10.68 -11.10 28.70
N ALA A 480 -10.49 -12.41 28.77
CA ALA A 480 -9.61 -13.14 27.88
C ALA A 480 -10.25 -13.43 26.53
N ASP A 481 -9.46 -13.50 25.48
CA ASP A 481 -9.88 -13.97 24.16
C ASP A 481 -10.17 -15.49 24.16
N THR A 482 -10.93 -15.96 23.18
CA THR A 482 -11.38 -17.37 23.12
C THR A 482 -10.40 -18.32 22.42
N ILE A 483 -9.40 -17.80 21.68
CA ILE A 483 -8.45 -18.62 20.92
C ILE A 483 -7.24 -19.02 21.78
N TYR A 484 -6.69 -18.05 22.50
CA TYR A 484 -5.47 -18.25 23.28
C TYR A 484 -5.69 -18.06 24.79
N GLY A 485 -6.86 -17.57 25.20
CA GLY A 485 -7.14 -17.20 26.59
C GLY A 485 -6.34 -15.99 27.06
N ARG A 486 -5.97 -15.10 26.15
CA ARG A 486 -5.13 -13.94 26.47
C ARG A 486 -5.95 -12.75 26.93
N THR A 487 -5.59 -12.21 28.09
CA THR A 487 -6.13 -10.95 28.60
C THR A 487 -5.52 -9.74 27.89
N PRO A 488 -6.12 -8.54 28.02
CA PRO A 488 -5.49 -7.29 27.56
C PRO A 488 -4.06 -7.10 28.07
N LEU A 489 -3.78 -7.43 29.34
CA LEU A 489 -2.43 -7.34 29.90
C LEU A 489 -1.46 -8.32 29.23
N LEU A 490 -1.90 -9.54 28.93
CA LEU A 490 -1.10 -10.51 28.19
C LEU A 490 -0.76 -10.00 26.78
N TRP A 491 -1.74 -9.43 26.06
CA TRP A 491 -1.51 -8.88 24.74
C TRP A 491 -0.53 -7.69 24.77
N ALA A 492 -0.68 -6.80 25.75
CA ALA A 492 0.21 -5.66 25.91
C ALA A 492 1.64 -6.09 26.27
N ALA A 493 1.80 -7.06 27.17
CA ALA A 493 3.10 -7.60 27.56
C ALA A 493 3.79 -8.35 26.43
N LEU A 494 3.06 -9.20 25.69
CA LEU A 494 3.59 -9.91 24.52
C LEU A 494 4.19 -8.98 23.46
N ASN A 495 3.52 -7.85 23.22
CA ASN A 495 3.93 -6.88 22.19
C ASN A 495 4.83 -5.74 22.72
N GLY A 496 5.15 -5.72 24.00
CA GLY A 496 6.00 -4.69 24.60
C GLY A 496 5.34 -3.31 24.73
N ASN A 497 4.02 -3.25 24.76
CA ASN A 497 3.24 -2.01 24.82
C ASN A 497 3.23 -1.43 26.24
N SER A 498 4.36 -0.87 26.67
CA SER A 498 4.65 -0.43 28.03
C SER A 498 3.66 0.59 28.58
N GLY A 499 3.18 1.55 27.76
CA GLY A 499 2.19 2.52 28.16
C GLY A 499 0.85 1.89 28.56
N VAL A 500 0.37 0.93 27.75
CA VAL A 500 -0.88 0.20 28.07
C VAL A 500 -0.69 -0.73 29.26
N VAL A 501 0.47 -1.41 29.39
CA VAL A 501 0.81 -2.20 30.56
C VAL A 501 0.73 -1.36 31.83
N LYS A 502 1.31 -0.16 31.81
CA LYS A 502 1.26 0.77 32.94
C LYS A 502 -0.17 1.10 33.33
N MET A 503 -1.02 1.50 32.39
CA MET A 503 -2.42 1.84 32.65
C MET A 503 -3.20 0.66 33.24
N LEU A 504 -3.02 -0.54 32.70
CA LEU A 504 -3.66 -1.75 33.22
C LEU A 504 -3.20 -2.06 34.65
N LEU A 505 -1.91 -1.98 34.96
CA LEU A 505 -1.36 -2.25 36.29
C LEU A 505 -1.72 -1.18 37.34
N GLU A 506 -2.06 0.04 36.92
CA GLU A 506 -2.57 1.09 37.81
C GLU A 506 -4.00 0.82 38.27
N ARG A 507 -4.75 -0.04 37.57
CA ARG A 507 -6.05 -0.54 38.06
C ARG A 507 -5.85 -1.63 39.09
N GLY A 508 -6.55 -1.52 40.22
CA GLY A 508 -6.45 -2.50 41.32
C GLY A 508 -7.14 -3.84 41.09
N ASP A 509 -7.99 -3.93 40.03
CA ASP A 509 -8.80 -5.10 39.69
C ASP A 509 -8.17 -5.99 38.60
N VAL A 510 -6.98 -5.67 38.09
CA VAL A 510 -6.27 -6.48 37.07
C VAL A 510 -5.45 -7.58 37.71
N ASN A 511 -5.65 -8.82 37.24
CA ASN A 511 -4.86 -9.98 37.67
C ASN A 511 -3.55 -10.09 36.83
N PRO A 512 -2.38 -9.78 37.40
CA PRO A 512 -1.12 -9.80 36.66
C PRO A 512 -0.55 -11.19 36.39
N ASN A 513 -1.15 -12.25 37.02
CA ASN A 513 -0.67 -13.62 36.91
C ASN A 513 -1.58 -14.51 36.05
N GLN A 514 -2.60 -13.94 35.40
CA GLN A 514 -3.47 -14.75 34.56
C GLN A 514 -2.69 -15.29 33.36
N THR A 515 -2.80 -16.60 33.12
CA THR A 515 -2.09 -17.31 32.06
C THR A 515 -2.91 -17.40 30.78
N ASP A 516 -2.25 -17.49 29.63
CA ASP A 516 -2.90 -17.94 28.42
C ASP A 516 -3.24 -19.45 28.52
N THR A 517 -4.22 -19.89 27.73
CA THR A 517 -4.71 -21.28 27.77
C THR A 517 -3.88 -22.22 26.91
N LYS A 518 -3.04 -21.71 26.03
CA LYS A 518 -2.28 -22.54 25.07
C LYS A 518 -0.94 -22.97 25.62
N TYR A 519 -0.23 -22.08 26.30
CA TYR A 519 1.13 -22.32 26.78
C TYR A 519 1.25 -22.19 28.30
N GLY A 520 0.19 -21.72 28.98
CA GLY A 520 0.22 -21.44 30.41
C GLY A 520 1.13 -20.27 30.78
N GLN A 521 1.37 -19.34 29.83
CA GLN A 521 2.32 -18.25 30.03
C GLN A 521 1.63 -17.02 30.65
N THR A 522 2.28 -16.43 31.66
CA THR A 522 1.89 -15.17 32.30
C THR A 522 2.36 -13.95 31.50
N PRO A 523 1.84 -12.74 31.78
CA PRO A 523 2.38 -11.50 31.21
C PRO A 523 3.88 -11.32 31.43
N LEU A 524 4.39 -11.67 32.64
CA LEU A 524 5.82 -11.59 32.95
C LEU A 524 6.63 -12.57 32.10
N LEU A 525 6.11 -13.77 31.89
CA LEU A 525 6.81 -14.79 31.11
C LEU A 525 6.94 -14.38 29.65
N TRP A 526 5.85 -13.88 29.02
CA TRP A 526 5.89 -13.34 27.68
C TRP A 526 6.84 -12.15 27.54
N ALA A 527 6.81 -11.23 28.50
CA ALA A 527 7.70 -10.08 28.50
C ALA A 527 9.17 -10.49 28.65
N ALA A 528 9.46 -11.49 29.50
CA ALA A 528 10.80 -12.01 29.70
C ALA A 528 11.36 -12.75 28.47
N GLN A 529 10.52 -13.59 27.84
CA GLN A 529 10.88 -14.31 26.62
C GLN A 529 11.21 -13.37 25.46
N ASN A 530 10.51 -12.22 25.36
CA ASN A 530 10.70 -11.25 24.29
C ASN A 530 11.68 -10.10 24.65
N GLY A 531 12.30 -10.11 25.83
CA GLY A 531 13.25 -9.09 26.26
C GLY A 531 12.65 -7.71 26.45
N GLN A 532 11.43 -7.63 26.93
CA GLN A 532 10.68 -6.37 27.11
C GLN A 532 11.03 -5.73 28.48
N ASP A 533 12.22 -5.14 28.59
CA ASP A 533 12.79 -4.63 29.85
C ASP A 533 11.85 -3.72 30.64
N GLU A 534 11.22 -2.73 29.96
CA GLU A 534 10.32 -1.79 30.64
C GLU A 534 9.03 -2.46 31.14
N VAL A 535 8.50 -3.44 30.41
CA VAL A 535 7.32 -4.22 30.82
C VAL A 535 7.66 -5.09 32.03
N VAL A 536 8.78 -5.82 31.96
CA VAL A 536 9.29 -6.64 33.07
C VAL A 536 9.45 -5.80 34.32
N LYS A 537 10.10 -4.64 34.22
CA LYS A 537 10.31 -3.69 35.32
C LYS A 537 8.99 -3.22 35.97
N MET A 538 7.96 -2.96 35.16
CA MET A 538 6.65 -2.56 35.66
C MET A 538 5.93 -3.71 36.37
N LEU A 539 5.96 -4.90 35.80
CA LEU A 539 5.36 -6.08 36.40
C LEU A 539 6.04 -6.43 37.75
N LEU A 540 7.36 -6.43 37.79
CA LEU A 540 8.13 -6.75 39.01
C LEU A 540 8.00 -5.70 40.14
N LYS A 541 7.50 -4.49 39.88
CA LYS A 541 7.16 -3.53 40.95
C LYS A 541 5.94 -3.95 41.75
N ARG A 542 5.07 -4.77 41.20
CA ARG A 542 3.92 -5.33 41.94
C ARG A 542 4.37 -6.54 42.76
N ARG A 543 3.97 -6.56 44.04
CA ARG A 543 4.34 -7.66 44.95
C ARG A 543 3.51 -8.92 44.74
N ASP A 544 2.36 -8.80 44.07
CA ASP A 544 1.44 -9.92 43.76
C ASP A 544 1.80 -10.64 42.46
N VAL A 545 2.81 -10.20 41.73
CA VAL A 545 3.35 -10.89 40.54
C VAL A 545 4.21 -12.07 41.01
N ASN A 546 3.87 -13.30 40.54
CA ASN A 546 4.69 -14.49 40.74
C ASN A 546 5.84 -14.53 39.71
N PRO A 547 7.10 -14.34 40.13
CA PRO A 547 8.22 -14.27 39.20
C PRO A 547 8.71 -15.65 38.72
N ASP A 548 8.32 -16.73 39.41
CA ASP A 548 8.76 -18.12 39.13
C ASP A 548 7.65 -18.98 38.49
N HIS A 549 6.58 -18.34 38.00
CA HIS A 549 5.54 -19.10 37.30
C HIS A 549 6.11 -19.74 36.04
N ALA A 550 6.08 -21.06 35.95
CA ALA A 550 6.58 -21.80 34.79
C ALA A 550 5.46 -22.05 33.75
N ASP A 551 5.83 -22.03 32.45
CA ASP A 551 4.91 -22.42 31.40
C ASP A 551 4.54 -23.90 31.43
N THR A 552 3.47 -24.29 30.76
CA THR A 552 2.96 -25.68 30.76
C THR A 552 3.58 -26.53 29.65
N GLU A 553 4.29 -25.98 28.70
CA GLU A 553 4.86 -26.72 27.55
C GLU A 553 6.27 -27.23 27.86
N TYR A 554 7.10 -26.38 28.46
CA TYR A 554 8.49 -26.71 28.81
C TYR A 554 8.74 -26.71 30.31
N GLY A 555 7.91 -26.06 31.10
CA GLY A 555 8.13 -25.81 32.50
C GLY A 555 9.18 -24.76 32.77
N GLN A 556 9.44 -23.88 31.78
CA GLN A 556 10.40 -22.82 31.89
C GLN A 556 9.82 -21.58 32.63
N THR A 557 10.61 -21.04 33.54
CA THR A 557 10.32 -19.78 34.24
C THR A 557 10.64 -18.56 33.40
N PRO A 558 10.18 -17.34 33.77
CA PRO A 558 10.65 -16.10 33.14
C PRO A 558 12.16 -15.95 33.11
N LEU A 559 12.86 -16.39 34.18
CA LEU A 559 14.31 -16.35 34.28
C LEU A 559 14.97 -17.33 33.29
N SER A 560 14.41 -18.55 33.15
CA SER A 560 14.92 -19.54 32.18
C SER A 560 14.79 -19.05 30.75
N TRP A 561 13.62 -18.52 30.38
CA TRP A 561 13.39 -17.96 29.05
C TRP A 561 14.31 -16.77 28.74
N ALA A 562 14.45 -15.83 29.69
CA ALA A 562 15.35 -14.68 29.52
C ALA A 562 16.81 -15.12 29.38
N ALA A 563 17.22 -16.14 30.13
CA ALA A 563 18.56 -16.72 30.09
C ALA A 563 18.84 -17.44 28.76
N GLU A 564 17.88 -18.24 28.27
CA GLU A 564 17.96 -18.93 26.98
C GLU A 564 18.06 -17.94 25.81
N LYS A 565 17.24 -16.87 25.82
CA LYS A 565 17.17 -15.89 24.73
C LYS A 565 18.25 -14.78 24.82
N GLY A 566 19.03 -14.74 25.87
CA GLY A 566 20.12 -13.77 26.02
C GLY A 566 19.70 -12.37 26.50
N HIS A 567 18.56 -12.25 27.14
CA HIS A 567 18.02 -10.96 27.61
C HIS A 567 18.63 -10.52 28.95
N SER A 568 19.85 -10.03 28.91
CA SER A 568 20.64 -9.69 30.12
C SER A 568 19.99 -8.65 31.01
N GLY A 569 19.27 -7.66 30.46
CA GLY A 569 18.52 -6.65 31.23
C GLY A 569 17.41 -7.30 32.07
N VAL A 570 16.63 -8.20 31.46
CA VAL A 570 15.59 -8.96 32.12
C VAL A 570 16.14 -9.87 33.22
N VAL A 571 17.21 -10.65 32.89
CA VAL A 571 17.87 -11.55 33.85
C VAL A 571 18.33 -10.76 35.06
N LYS A 572 18.95 -9.59 34.87
CA LYS A 572 19.39 -8.74 35.97
C LYS A 572 18.23 -8.33 36.89
N MET A 573 17.13 -7.83 36.30
CA MET A 573 15.95 -7.39 37.06
C MET A 573 15.28 -8.54 37.85
N LEU A 574 15.22 -9.73 37.27
CA LEU A 574 14.69 -10.92 37.96
C LEU A 574 15.59 -11.34 39.11
N LEU A 575 16.92 -11.38 38.92
CA LEU A 575 17.89 -11.74 39.95
C LEU A 575 18.00 -10.70 41.08
N GLU A 576 17.55 -9.46 40.90
CA GLU A 576 17.48 -8.43 41.95
C GLU A 576 16.33 -8.69 42.94
N ARG A 577 15.37 -9.58 42.62
CA ARG A 577 14.31 -10.00 43.56
C ARG A 577 14.75 -11.15 44.42
N GLU A 578 14.44 -11.09 45.73
CA GLU A 578 14.78 -12.11 46.70
C GLU A 578 13.91 -13.36 46.59
N ASP A 579 12.71 -13.26 46.00
CA ASP A 579 11.73 -14.34 45.85
C ASP A 579 11.86 -15.14 44.55
N VAL A 580 12.90 -14.84 43.71
CA VAL A 580 13.20 -15.61 42.49
C VAL A 580 14.14 -16.75 42.82
N ASN A 581 13.75 -17.96 42.39
CA ASN A 581 14.61 -19.14 42.48
C ASN A 581 15.54 -19.24 41.25
N PRO A 582 16.86 -18.96 41.40
CA PRO A 582 17.76 -18.93 40.26
C PRO A 582 18.10 -20.30 39.68
N ASP A 583 17.86 -21.38 40.46
CA ASP A 583 18.18 -22.77 40.10
C ASP A 583 16.93 -23.58 39.72
N GLN A 584 15.76 -22.94 39.53
CA GLN A 584 14.55 -23.67 39.14
C GLN A 584 14.71 -24.27 37.73
N ALA A 585 14.89 -25.59 37.71
CA ALA A 585 14.99 -26.35 36.48
C ALA A 585 13.63 -26.45 35.77
N ASP A 586 13.65 -26.43 34.44
CA ASP A 586 12.47 -26.71 33.63
C ASP A 586 12.03 -28.18 33.75
N THR A 587 10.75 -28.46 33.48
CA THR A 587 10.17 -29.80 33.65
C THR A 587 10.41 -30.73 32.47
N LYS A 588 10.75 -30.17 31.29
CA LYS A 588 10.92 -30.95 30.06
C LYS A 588 12.33 -31.49 29.90
N TYR A 589 13.34 -30.71 30.20
CA TYR A 589 14.73 -31.08 30.04
C TYR A 589 15.47 -31.16 31.38
N GLY A 590 14.94 -30.52 32.41
CA GLY A 590 15.56 -30.40 33.72
C GLY A 590 16.74 -29.42 33.71
N GLN A 591 16.79 -28.52 32.73
CA GLN A 591 17.85 -27.52 32.63
C GLN A 591 17.54 -26.31 33.53
N THR A 592 18.56 -25.82 34.22
CA THR A 592 18.49 -24.58 34.99
C THR A 592 18.65 -23.37 34.10
N PRO A 593 18.29 -22.13 34.55
CA PRO A 593 18.56 -20.93 33.83
C PRO A 593 20.05 -20.73 33.46
N LEU A 594 20.95 -21.13 34.36
CA LEU A 594 22.41 -21.14 34.10
C LEU A 594 22.77 -22.11 32.98
N SER A 595 22.20 -23.31 32.95
CA SER A 595 22.43 -24.30 31.88
C SER A 595 21.98 -23.74 30.52
N TRP A 596 20.82 -23.13 30.44
CA TRP A 596 20.34 -22.47 29.22
C TRP A 596 21.26 -21.34 28.75
N ALA A 597 21.70 -20.48 29.67
CA ALA A 597 22.65 -19.42 29.35
C ALA A 597 24.02 -19.96 28.87
N ALA A 598 24.48 -21.07 29.48
CA ALA A 598 25.74 -21.71 29.13
C ALA A 598 25.66 -22.42 27.77
N GLU A 599 24.57 -23.13 27.48
CA GLU A 599 24.31 -23.80 26.20
C GLU A 599 24.28 -22.82 25.04
N ASN A 600 23.71 -21.63 25.24
CA ASN A 600 23.58 -20.60 24.22
C ASN A 600 24.73 -19.57 24.20
N GLY A 601 25.74 -19.72 25.07
CA GLY A 601 26.96 -18.90 25.07
C GLY A 601 26.75 -17.47 25.60
N HIS A 602 25.74 -17.20 26.40
CA HIS A 602 25.41 -15.88 26.92
C HIS A 602 26.33 -15.48 28.10
N SER A 603 27.59 -15.17 27.82
CA SER A 603 28.65 -14.92 28.81
C SER A 603 28.29 -13.86 29.84
N ALA A 604 27.59 -12.76 29.45
CA ALA A 604 27.20 -11.72 30.39
C ALA A 604 26.14 -12.23 31.41
N ILE A 605 25.24 -13.12 30.99
CA ILE A 605 24.23 -13.73 31.84
C ILE A 605 24.85 -14.79 32.77
N VAL A 606 25.72 -15.64 32.23
CA VAL A 606 26.48 -16.62 33.04
C VAL A 606 27.27 -15.89 34.15
N LYS A 607 27.89 -14.77 33.83
CA LYS A 607 28.61 -13.97 34.84
C LYS A 607 27.65 -13.47 35.95
N MET A 608 26.45 -13.00 35.61
CA MET A 608 25.45 -12.58 36.61
C MET A 608 25.04 -13.70 37.56
N PHE A 609 24.84 -14.92 37.04
CA PHE A 609 24.55 -16.08 37.86
C PHE A 609 25.73 -16.47 38.79
N LEU A 610 26.94 -16.47 38.27
CA LEU A 610 28.12 -16.85 39.04
C LEU A 610 28.55 -15.80 40.08
N GLU A 611 28.15 -14.56 39.95
CA GLU A 611 28.33 -13.52 40.96
C GLU A 611 27.38 -13.68 42.15
N ARG A 612 26.33 -14.49 42.05
CA ARG A 612 25.45 -14.88 43.16
C ARG A 612 26.00 -16.11 43.91
N GLY A 613 26.00 -16.01 45.23
CA GLY A 613 26.50 -17.11 46.06
C GLY A 613 25.53 -18.26 46.28
N ASP A 614 24.26 -18.12 45.84
CA ASP A 614 23.16 -19.07 46.00
C ASP A 614 22.87 -19.91 44.74
N VAL A 615 23.62 -19.74 43.65
CA VAL A 615 23.48 -20.51 42.41
C VAL A 615 24.37 -21.74 42.41
N ASN A 616 23.83 -22.90 42.09
CA ASN A 616 24.59 -24.13 41.93
C ASN A 616 25.15 -24.24 40.49
N PRO A 617 26.50 -24.05 40.27
CA PRO A 617 27.03 -24.05 38.95
C PRO A 617 27.16 -25.44 38.30
N ASP A 618 27.03 -26.53 39.11
CA ASP A 618 27.16 -27.92 38.67
C ASP A 618 25.83 -28.65 38.61
N GLN A 619 24.70 -27.92 38.71
CA GLN A 619 23.38 -28.61 38.65
C GLN A 619 23.18 -29.20 37.25
N ALA A 620 23.17 -30.53 37.22
CA ALA A 620 22.98 -31.30 36.00
C ALA A 620 21.51 -31.32 35.58
N ASP A 621 21.23 -31.34 34.28
CA ASP A 621 19.91 -31.56 33.74
C ASP A 621 19.40 -32.99 34.02
N THR A 622 18.07 -33.18 34.01
CA THR A 622 17.47 -34.47 34.38
C THR A 622 17.38 -35.47 33.22
N ILE A 623 17.52 -35.03 31.96
CA ILE A 623 17.40 -35.91 30.79
C ILE A 623 18.74 -36.55 30.42
N TYR A 624 19.79 -35.75 30.42
CA TYR A 624 21.12 -36.17 29.99
C TYR A 624 22.09 -36.28 31.18
N GLY A 625 21.82 -35.56 32.27
CA GLY A 625 22.75 -35.42 33.39
C GLY A 625 23.90 -34.48 33.10
N ARG A 626 23.73 -33.55 32.16
CA ARG A 626 24.76 -32.59 31.75
C ARG A 626 24.81 -31.36 32.64
N THR A 627 25.97 -30.94 33.00
CA THR A 627 26.21 -29.68 33.72
C THR A 627 26.24 -28.46 32.76
N PRO A 628 26.10 -27.23 33.27
CA PRO A 628 26.31 -26.02 32.48
C PRO A 628 27.68 -26.00 31.75
N LEU A 629 28.71 -26.54 32.40
CA LEU A 629 30.05 -26.66 31.79
C LEU A 629 30.06 -27.63 30.60
N SER A 630 29.32 -28.77 30.72
CA SER A 630 29.20 -29.73 29.61
C SER A 630 28.51 -29.14 28.40
N TRP A 631 27.42 -28.38 28.60
CA TRP A 631 26.72 -27.70 27.53
C TRP A 631 27.59 -26.62 26.86
N ALA A 632 28.26 -25.78 27.64
CA ALA A 632 29.18 -24.76 27.10
C ALA A 632 30.37 -25.40 26.34
N ALA A 633 30.87 -26.53 26.82
CA ALA A 633 32.00 -27.25 26.22
C ALA A 633 31.62 -27.90 24.89
N GLU A 634 30.44 -28.54 24.79
CA GLU A 634 29.90 -29.10 23.55
C GLU A 634 29.77 -28.02 22.46
N ASN A 635 29.19 -26.87 22.81
CA ASN A 635 28.92 -25.78 21.86
C ASN A 635 30.08 -24.84 21.61
N GLY A 636 31.23 -25.06 22.27
CA GLY A 636 32.46 -24.29 22.02
C GLY A 636 32.45 -22.86 22.58
N HIS A 637 31.69 -22.62 23.62
CA HIS A 637 31.56 -21.29 24.24
C HIS A 637 32.72 -21.00 25.20
N SER A 638 33.91 -20.75 24.64
CA SER A 638 35.16 -20.58 25.40
C SER A 638 35.08 -19.52 26.51
N GLY A 639 34.39 -18.40 26.26
CA GLY A 639 34.18 -17.36 27.27
C GLY A 639 33.35 -17.83 28.47
N VAL A 640 32.34 -18.68 28.26
CA VAL A 640 31.52 -19.29 29.32
C VAL A 640 32.32 -20.36 30.06
N VAL A 641 33.00 -21.25 29.32
CA VAL A 641 33.89 -22.30 29.89
C VAL A 641 34.90 -21.67 30.81
N LYS A 642 35.56 -20.60 30.38
CA LYS A 642 36.56 -19.89 31.20
C LYS A 642 35.96 -19.43 32.54
N MET A 643 34.79 -18.75 32.51
CA MET A 643 34.15 -18.24 33.73
C MET A 643 33.75 -19.35 34.69
N LEU A 644 33.24 -20.47 34.17
CA LEU A 644 32.88 -21.62 34.99
C LEU A 644 34.13 -22.26 35.61
N LEU A 645 35.22 -22.41 34.87
CA LEU A 645 36.49 -22.98 35.34
C LEU A 645 37.25 -22.07 36.33
N GLU A 646 36.98 -20.79 36.39
CA GLU A 646 37.52 -19.87 37.38
C GLU A 646 36.92 -20.08 38.79
N ARG A 647 35.83 -20.82 38.89
CA ARG A 647 35.25 -21.18 40.19
C ARG A 647 35.82 -22.48 40.73
N GLU A 648 36.11 -22.50 42.03
CA GLU A 648 36.64 -23.70 42.73
C GLU A 648 35.58 -24.78 42.99
N ASP A 649 34.30 -24.40 43.04
CA ASP A 649 33.15 -25.27 43.28
C ASP A 649 32.60 -25.96 42.03
N VAL A 650 33.18 -25.75 40.85
CA VAL A 650 32.83 -26.40 39.59
C VAL A 650 33.65 -27.67 39.40
N ASN A 651 32.98 -28.80 39.23
CA ASN A 651 33.63 -30.06 38.89
C ASN A 651 33.84 -30.20 37.39
N PRO A 652 35.08 -30.08 36.89
CA PRO A 652 35.37 -30.09 35.45
C PRO A 652 35.24 -31.47 34.81
N ASP A 653 35.18 -32.53 35.61
CA ASP A 653 35.09 -33.92 35.14
C ASP A 653 33.73 -34.58 35.37
N GLN A 654 32.71 -33.80 35.74
CA GLN A 654 31.38 -34.37 35.96
C GLN A 654 30.82 -34.97 34.67
N ALA A 655 30.73 -36.30 34.66
CA ALA A 655 30.20 -37.02 33.51
C ALA A 655 28.66 -36.96 33.50
N ASP A 656 28.08 -36.88 32.32
CA ASP A 656 26.66 -37.00 32.10
C ASP A 656 26.16 -38.44 32.42
N THR A 657 24.87 -38.56 32.77
CA THR A 657 24.28 -39.84 33.16
C THR A 657 23.89 -40.72 31.98
N LYS A 658 23.76 -40.15 30.79
CA LYS A 658 23.30 -40.85 29.59
C LYS A 658 24.41 -41.53 28.83
N TYR A 659 25.53 -40.87 28.65
CA TYR A 659 26.69 -41.34 27.85
C TYR A 659 27.94 -41.56 28.70
N GLY A 660 27.96 -41.02 29.91
CA GLY A 660 29.15 -41.00 30.77
C GLY A 660 30.27 -40.10 30.28
N GLN A 661 29.91 -39.12 29.45
CA GLN A 661 30.85 -38.16 28.89
C GLN A 661 30.97 -36.93 29.79
N GLY A 662 32.23 -36.55 30.07
CA GLY A 662 32.53 -35.30 30.75
C GLY A 662 32.65 -34.12 29.77
N PRO A 663 32.80 -32.87 30.28
CA PRO A 663 32.97 -31.68 29.46
C PRO A 663 34.10 -31.77 28.42
N LEU A 664 35.22 -32.40 28.80
CA LEU A 664 36.38 -32.60 27.87
C LEU A 664 36.01 -33.54 26.71
N SER A 665 35.21 -34.58 26.98
CA SER A 665 34.77 -35.53 25.95
C SER A 665 33.83 -34.85 24.96
N TRP A 666 32.89 -34.03 25.44
CA TRP A 666 31.97 -33.25 24.57
C TRP A 666 32.72 -32.22 23.72
N ALA A 667 33.69 -31.50 24.31
CA ALA A 667 34.51 -30.57 23.56
C ALA A 667 35.37 -31.28 22.50
N ALA A 668 35.90 -32.45 22.83
CA ALA A 668 36.74 -33.24 21.93
C ALA A 668 35.94 -33.85 20.76
N GLU A 669 34.76 -34.36 21.04
CA GLU A 669 33.84 -34.93 20.03
C GLU A 669 33.40 -33.86 19.02
N ASN A 670 33.19 -32.64 19.46
CA ASN A 670 32.71 -31.52 18.62
C ASN A 670 33.84 -30.63 18.09
N GLY A 671 35.10 -30.97 18.31
CA GLY A 671 36.25 -30.28 17.75
C GLY A 671 36.58 -28.90 18.34
N GLN A 672 36.17 -28.66 19.58
CA GLN A 672 36.29 -27.35 20.25
C GLN A 672 37.69 -27.16 20.83
N GLU A 673 38.70 -26.90 19.94
CA GLU A 673 40.12 -26.89 20.28
C GLU A 673 40.46 -25.92 21.41
N GLU A 674 39.91 -24.71 21.41
CA GLU A 674 40.13 -23.70 22.45
C GLU A 674 39.60 -24.15 23.81
N VAL A 675 38.42 -24.73 23.84
CA VAL A 675 37.76 -25.27 25.04
C VAL A 675 38.59 -26.45 25.59
N VAL A 676 39.05 -27.36 24.71
CA VAL A 676 39.91 -28.49 25.10
C VAL A 676 41.18 -27.99 25.77
N LYS A 677 41.84 -26.99 25.22
CA LYS A 677 43.04 -26.39 25.83
C LYS A 677 42.75 -25.80 27.21
N MET A 678 41.66 -25.04 27.35
CA MET A 678 41.28 -24.46 28.64
C MET A 678 41.00 -25.52 29.71
N LEU A 679 40.29 -26.60 29.33
CA LEU A 679 40.02 -27.71 30.26
C LEU A 679 41.31 -28.41 30.70
N LEU A 680 42.25 -28.65 29.77
CA LEU A 680 43.54 -29.29 30.04
C LEU A 680 44.53 -28.39 30.83
N GLU A 681 44.36 -27.09 30.79
CA GLU A 681 45.15 -26.14 31.60
C GLU A 681 44.78 -26.22 33.10
N ARG A 682 43.57 -26.71 33.45
CA ARG A 682 43.24 -27.05 34.82
C ARG A 682 43.85 -28.40 35.18
N GLY A 683 44.71 -28.42 36.17
CA GLY A 683 45.46 -29.63 36.57
C GLY A 683 44.65 -30.74 37.18
N ASP A 684 43.35 -30.56 37.44
CA ASP A 684 42.41 -31.49 38.02
C ASP A 684 41.50 -32.20 36.99
N VAL A 685 41.61 -31.92 35.70
CA VAL A 685 40.86 -32.57 34.63
C VAL A 685 41.52 -33.88 34.20
N ASN A 686 40.72 -34.96 34.14
CA ASN A 686 41.18 -36.26 33.69
C ASN A 686 41.11 -36.40 32.16
N PRO A 687 42.27 -36.35 31.42
CA PRO A 687 42.26 -36.39 29.97
C PRO A 687 41.91 -37.76 29.38
N ASP A 688 41.91 -38.82 30.19
CA ASP A 688 41.67 -40.21 29.79
C ASP A 688 40.28 -40.74 30.29
N GLN A 689 39.40 -39.87 30.78
CA GLN A 689 38.07 -40.29 31.24
C GLN A 689 37.26 -40.82 30.05
N ALA A 690 37.05 -42.14 30.06
CA ALA A 690 36.29 -42.81 29.00
C ALA A 690 34.80 -42.72 29.21
N ASP A 691 34.01 -42.66 28.12
CA ASP A 691 32.54 -42.77 28.16
C ASP A 691 32.09 -44.12 28.70
N SER A 692 30.92 -44.15 29.31
CA SER A 692 30.38 -45.37 29.96
C SER A 692 29.76 -46.37 28.97
N ILE A 693 29.48 -45.99 27.72
CA ILE A 693 28.83 -46.85 26.74
C ILE A 693 29.85 -47.61 25.87
N TYR A 694 30.81 -46.90 25.33
CA TYR A 694 31.75 -47.44 24.35
C TYR A 694 33.18 -47.46 24.87
N SER A 695 33.43 -46.99 26.08
CA SER A 695 34.75 -46.84 26.70
C SER A 695 35.73 -45.98 25.85
N ARG A 696 35.20 -44.98 25.19
CA ARG A 696 36.01 -44.07 24.35
C ARG A 696 36.50 -42.87 25.17
N ALA A 697 37.79 -42.69 25.16
CA ALA A 697 38.41 -41.50 25.74
C ALA A 697 38.28 -40.26 24.82
N PRO A 698 38.44 -39.02 25.33
CA PRO A 698 38.39 -37.79 24.53
C PRO A 698 39.26 -37.82 23.27
N LEU A 699 40.44 -38.41 23.38
CA LEU A 699 41.37 -38.58 22.25
C LEU A 699 40.76 -39.43 21.12
N SER A 700 40.07 -40.53 21.50
CA SER A 700 39.40 -41.43 20.54
C SER A 700 38.26 -40.72 19.83
N LEU A 701 37.44 -39.99 20.58
CA LEU A 701 36.33 -39.21 20.04
C LEU A 701 36.81 -38.15 19.06
N ALA A 702 37.84 -37.38 19.39
CA ALA A 702 38.43 -36.39 18.50
C ALA A 702 39.03 -37.03 17.23
N ALA A 703 39.68 -38.19 17.36
CA ALA A 703 40.30 -38.87 16.21
C ALA A 703 39.23 -39.47 15.26
N GLU A 704 38.14 -40.10 15.81
CA GLU A 704 37.02 -40.65 15.04
C GLU A 704 36.30 -39.56 14.23
N ASN A 705 36.19 -38.35 14.79
CA ASN A 705 35.51 -37.21 14.14
C ASN A 705 36.47 -36.35 13.30
N GLY A 706 37.79 -36.70 13.24
CA GLY A 706 38.75 -36.03 12.38
C GLY A 706 39.23 -34.66 12.89
N HIS A 707 39.12 -34.39 14.19
CA HIS A 707 39.49 -33.12 14.80
C HIS A 707 41.02 -33.05 15.13
N SER A 708 41.84 -32.87 14.09
CA SER A 708 43.31 -32.94 14.19
C SER A 708 43.92 -31.94 15.18
N GLY A 709 43.37 -30.72 15.33
CA GLY A 709 43.84 -29.72 16.30
C GLY A 709 43.61 -30.19 17.75
N VAL A 710 42.43 -30.78 18.02
CA VAL A 710 42.10 -31.37 19.33
C VAL A 710 42.95 -32.58 19.63
N VAL A 711 43.15 -33.48 18.64
CA VAL A 711 44.05 -34.64 18.79
C VAL A 711 45.44 -34.21 19.20
N LYS A 712 45.98 -33.16 18.54
CA LYS A 712 47.30 -32.62 18.86
C LYS A 712 47.37 -32.07 20.29
N ALA A 713 46.36 -31.26 20.70
CA ALA A 713 46.28 -30.68 22.05
C ALA A 713 46.26 -31.78 23.16
N LEU A 714 45.50 -32.85 22.95
CA LEU A 714 45.39 -33.95 23.88
C LEU A 714 46.70 -34.80 23.98
N LEU A 715 47.40 -34.99 22.86
CA LEU A 715 48.67 -35.71 22.84
C LEU A 715 49.80 -34.88 23.50
N GLU A 716 49.87 -33.58 23.24
CA GLU A 716 50.85 -32.69 23.88
C GLU A 716 50.74 -32.69 25.40
N GLN A 717 49.55 -32.77 25.96
CA GLN A 717 49.30 -32.85 27.41
C GLN A 717 49.74 -34.21 27.99
N ARG A 718 49.49 -35.29 27.27
CA ARG A 718 49.95 -36.63 27.66
C ARG A 718 51.44 -36.75 27.79
N ASP A 719 52.20 -36.17 26.87
CA ASP A 719 53.66 -36.14 26.88
C ASP A 719 54.20 -35.34 28.07
N VAL A 720 53.51 -34.27 28.49
CA VAL A 720 53.88 -33.48 29.68
C VAL A 720 53.66 -34.26 30.96
N HIS A 721 52.60 -35.09 31.08
CA HIS A 721 52.31 -35.91 32.27
C HIS A 721 53.25 -37.10 32.37
N THR A 722 53.68 -37.69 31.26
CA THR A 722 54.67 -38.82 31.27
C THR A 722 56.10 -38.34 31.51
N ALA A 723 56.42 -37.06 31.30
CA ALA A 723 57.69 -36.45 31.52
C ALA A 723 57.94 -35.95 32.96
N ARG A 724 56.98 -35.98 33.87
CA ARG A 724 57.20 -35.70 35.30
C ARG A 724 57.59 -36.97 36.01
N PRO A 725 58.85 -37.09 36.51
CA PRO A 725 59.27 -38.24 37.27
C PRO A 725 58.51 -38.22 38.61
N ASP A 726 58.00 -39.42 39.01
CA ASP A 726 57.46 -39.69 40.37
C ASP A 726 58.51 -39.23 41.40
N ASN A 727 58.22 -38.09 42.04
CA ASN A 727 58.92 -37.75 43.29
C ASN A 727 57.98 -38.22 44.42
N SER A 728 58.04 -39.52 44.72
CA SER A 728 57.59 -40.11 45.97
C SER A 728 58.54 -39.80 47.10
#